data_ed8507f3c1c71a352375b934e4e58f3a
#
_entry.id   ed8507f3c1c71a352375b934e4e58f3a
#
_cell.length_a   1.000
_cell.length_b   1.000
_cell.length_c   1.000
_cell.angle_alpha   90.00
_cell.angle_beta   90.00
_cell.angle_gamma   90.00
#
_symmetry.space_group_name_H-M   'P 1'
#
loop_
_entity.id
_entity.type
_entity.pdbx_description
1 polymer ?
#
loop_
_entity_poly.entity_id
_entity_poly.type
_entity_poly.pdbx_seq_one_letter_code
_entity_poly.pdbx_strand_id
1 'polypeptide(L)'
;MKRRNFLKLSALASASLQASRIEGVTQTLFDQKRVFCANRFGPFYANVVSGQITSIDPFEADKFPSTLNNAVADCVQNESRVLYPCVRKSYLEKKGPNKPELGGEEEFVRVSWDTELDLAAKALKENFDKYGSESIYGECYWWGGSGKVSWGRATARRMLTILGGFVSEDGNYSYGAGHVIMPYVIGTIEPNEVPTKWEAVLKSAKTIVFWGSNPVVTNEIGVGAPTHEGYEVYAKLKDMNAKGKKKIYAVDTYKNDTIRYLNSDFIGVVPGTDTAMMIGMYHYLYENRLYDKAFIGKYTVGFNKFKDYFLGTHDNVVKNLDWASKICGVSVKKLEELCVSLAKNESLIISGFAIQRQDHGERSYWALITLASMLGHIGKEGCGFMTCDQGHKTSTESFIAPALKGLSSVPSEKYTKEDSPWVKNKGYVMPNSRIIDALLNPGQEMQRNGEIYKLPHMRVSVSASGSIFTRHQDINRAVQAWKKLDTVITIEPYWTSGAKLSDIVLPAAIEPERNDIEQSNATGEYIFAIKQAVQPMGESRSDFEICKGICKRWGMEEVFTEGKTEMEWIKEIFADAVDQAKALGYDKLPTFDEFWEKGYVKFDKKDEEKKYYARFANFRKNPNKFRLGTPSGKIEIYSPVIAKMKYDDCFGHPAWFEPTEWLGDKEKTKKYPLALNTPHSRFRLHSQLDNSIVRKYAEVNGREPIFISQSAAKKRGIATGDVVRVFNNRGEILCGAIVSDITQDDVVIVCEGAWYDPEVYGKRACASTDA
;
A
#
# COMPACT_ATOMS: atom_id res chain seq x y z
N MET A 1 -31.73 2.67 13.57
CA MET A 1 -32.87 1.76 13.31
C MET A 1 -33.04 0.80 14.48
N LYS A 2 -34.27 0.69 15.04
CA LYS A 2 -34.53 -0.12 16.26
C LYS A 2 -34.47 -1.62 15.94
N ARG A 3 -33.83 -2.40 16.79
CA ARG A 3 -33.69 -3.87 16.72
C ARG A 3 -34.98 -4.64 16.34
N ARG A 4 -36.14 -4.03 16.47
CA ARG A 4 -37.46 -4.61 16.18
C ARG A 4 -37.76 -4.73 14.67
N ASN A 5 -37.10 -3.98 13.80
CA ASN A 5 -37.36 -4.06 12.35
C ASN A 5 -36.47 -5.11 11.65
N PHE A 6 -35.33 -5.48 12.25
CA PHE A 6 -34.49 -6.55 11.73
C PHE A 6 -35.13 -7.93 11.94
N LEU A 7 -35.81 -8.14 13.09
CA LEU A 7 -36.53 -9.39 13.39
C LEU A 7 -37.83 -9.57 12.58
N LYS A 8 -38.42 -8.51 12.01
CA LYS A 8 -39.58 -8.62 11.13
C LYS A 8 -39.24 -9.03 9.71
N LEU A 9 -38.05 -8.66 9.20
CA LEU A 9 -37.61 -9.13 7.88
C LEU A 9 -37.15 -10.58 7.88
N SER A 10 -36.54 -11.06 8.96
CA SER A 10 -36.17 -12.48 9.11
C SER A 10 -37.40 -13.39 9.33
N ALA A 11 -38.48 -12.87 9.92
CA ALA A 11 -39.72 -13.63 10.11
C ALA A 11 -40.59 -13.73 8.83
N LEU A 12 -40.46 -12.78 7.90
CA LEU A 12 -41.12 -12.84 6.60
C LEU A 12 -40.45 -13.82 5.64
N ALA A 13 -39.11 -14.00 5.74
CA ALA A 13 -38.36 -14.98 4.94
C ALA A 13 -38.64 -16.43 5.41
N SER A 14 -38.97 -16.66 6.66
CA SER A 14 -39.32 -17.98 7.21
C SER A 14 -40.80 -18.39 7.05
N ALA A 15 -41.69 -17.44 6.81
CA ALA A 15 -43.12 -17.72 6.64
C ALA A 15 -43.52 -18.09 5.19
N SER A 16 -42.68 -17.83 4.21
CA SER A 16 -42.92 -18.19 2.80
C SER A 16 -42.50 -19.65 2.46
N LEU A 17 -41.90 -20.35 3.39
CA LEU A 17 -41.43 -21.73 3.22
C LEU A 17 -42.41 -22.83 3.74
N GLN A 18 -43.59 -22.46 4.21
CA GLN A 18 -44.55 -23.43 4.76
C GLN A 18 -45.90 -23.54 4.04
N ALA A 19 -46.05 -22.95 2.87
CA ALA A 19 -47.31 -23.09 2.12
C ALA A 19 -47.07 -23.70 0.74
N SER A 20 -47.52 -24.93 0.60
CA SER A 20 -47.89 -25.72 -0.58
C SER A 20 -46.98 -26.93 -0.88
N ARG A 21 -47.32 -28.04 -0.26
CA ARG A 21 -47.23 -29.34 -0.93
C ARG A 21 -48.29 -29.38 -2.01
N ILE A 22 -47.86 -29.10 -3.23
CA ILE A 22 -48.56 -29.51 -4.46
C ILE A 22 -47.65 -30.57 -5.10
N GLU A 23 -48.13 -31.82 -5.04
CA GLU A 23 -47.54 -32.91 -5.81
C GLU A 23 -47.66 -32.58 -7.28
N GLY A 24 -46.51 -32.52 -7.98
CA GLY A 24 -46.44 -32.41 -9.45
C GLY A 24 -45.72 -31.21 -10.04
N VAL A 25 -45.13 -30.33 -9.23
CA VAL A 25 -44.20 -29.30 -9.76
C VAL A 25 -42.78 -29.81 -9.56
N THR A 26 -42.11 -30.16 -10.60
CA THR A 26 -40.66 -30.33 -10.59
C THR A 26 -40.04 -29.06 -10.01
N GLN A 27 -39.61 -29.17 -8.77
CA GLN A 27 -38.85 -28.13 -8.08
C GLN A 27 -37.60 -27.84 -8.91
N THR A 28 -37.59 -26.78 -9.65
CA THR A 28 -36.35 -26.25 -10.25
C THR A 28 -35.49 -25.88 -9.05
N LEU A 29 -34.65 -26.81 -8.65
CA LEU A 29 -33.61 -26.55 -7.67
C LEU A 29 -32.80 -25.38 -8.23
N PHE A 30 -32.86 -24.22 -7.54
CA PHE A 30 -31.95 -23.12 -7.84
C PHE A 30 -30.54 -23.71 -7.84
N ASP A 31 -29.79 -23.48 -8.91
CA ASP A 31 -28.40 -23.94 -9.00
C ASP A 31 -27.60 -23.24 -7.90
N GLN A 32 -27.44 -23.96 -6.78
CA GLN A 32 -26.67 -23.47 -5.62
C GLN A 32 -25.27 -24.04 -5.69
N LYS A 33 -24.27 -23.15 -5.68
CA LYS A 33 -22.86 -23.52 -5.66
C LYS A 33 -22.14 -22.80 -4.55
N ARG A 34 -21.19 -23.49 -3.92
CA ARG A 34 -20.25 -22.91 -2.97
C ARG A 34 -18.86 -22.98 -3.61
N VAL A 35 -18.31 -21.84 -4.01
CA VAL A 35 -17.08 -21.75 -4.78
C VAL A 35 -15.97 -21.10 -3.96
N PHE A 36 -14.83 -21.79 -3.83
CA PHE A 36 -13.66 -21.23 -3.17
C PHE A 36 -13.03 -20.15 -4.04
N CYS A 37 -12.69 -19.02 -3.42
CA CYS A 37 -12.04 -17.89 -4.06
C CYS A 37 -11.08 -17.20 -3.09
N ALA A 38 -10.24 -16.33 -3.59
CA ALA A 38 -9.34 -15.50 -2.78
C ALA A 38 -9.16 -14.13 -3.43
N ASN A 39 -8.93 -13.11 -2.60
CA ASN A 39 -8.63 -11.74 -3.01
C ASN A 39 -7.64 -11.08 -2.04
N ARG A 40 -7.42 -9.78 -2.16
CA ARG A 40 -6.53 -9.00 -1.26
C ARG A 40 -6.93 -9.02 0.22
N PHE A 41 -8.18 -9.38 0.52
CA PHE A 41 -8.73 -9.37 1.87
C PHE A 41 -8.79 -10.77 2.50
N GLY A 42 -8.27 -11.77 1.80
CA GLY A 42 -8.18 -13.15 2.25
C GLY A 42 -8.98 -14.13 1.40
N PRO A 43 -8.84 -15.44 1.66
CA PRO A 43 -9.62 -16.48 1.03
C PRO A 43 -11.05 -16.56 1.63
N PHE A 44 -12.00 -16.98 0.81
CA PHE A 44 -13.40 -17.11 1.17
C PHE A 44 -14.12 -18.11 0.28
N TYR A 45 -15.33 -18.47 0.65
CA TYR A 45 -16.26 -19.21 -0.20
C TYR A 45 -17.40 -18.29 -0.66
N ALA A 46 -17.60 -18.19 -1.94
CA ALA A 46 -18.76 -17.51 -2.52
C ALA A 46 -19.95 -18.46 -2.60
N ASN A 47 -21.07 -18.11 -1.98
CA ASN A 47 -22.33 -18.81 -2.11
C ASN A 47 -23.09 -18.23 -3.29
N VAL A 48 -23.23 -19.02 -4.34
CA VAL A 48 -23.83 -18.59 -5.62
C VAL A 48 -25.20 -19.23 -5.77
N VAL A 49 -26.20 -18.44 -6.04
CA VAL A 49 -27.58 -18.86 -6.34
C VAL A 49 -28.00 -18.24 -7.67
N SER A 50 -28.40 -19.08 -8.61
CA SER A 50 -28.84 -18.62 -9.95
C SER A 50 -27.83 -17.67 -10.63
N GLY A 51 -26.53 -17.97 -10.50
CA GLY A 51 -25.46 -17.20 -11.12
C GLY A 51 -25.08 -15.90 -10.40
N GLN A 52 -25.61 -15.64 -9.22
CA GLN A 52 -25.30 -14.44 -8.42
C GLN A 52 -24.71 -14.81 -7.07
N ILE A 53 -23.70 -14.07 -6.60
CA ILE A 53 -23.16 -14.22 -5.26
C ILE A 53 -24.15 -13.61 -4.26
N THR A 54 -24.74 -14.44 -3.41
CA THR A 54 -25.74 -14.01 -2.41
C THR A 54 -25.13 -13.78 -1.03
N SER A 55 -24.05 -14.46 -0.71
CA SER A 55 -23.27 -14.30 0.52
C SER A 55 -21.88 -14.89 0.36
N ILE A 56 -21.03 -14.64 1.33
CA ILE A 56 -19.72 -15.28 1.47
C ILE A 56 -19.59 -15.96 2.82
N ASP A 57 -18.85 -17.07 2.86
CA ASP A 57 -18.38 -17.68 4.10
C ASP A 57 -16.88 -17.49 4.22
N PRO A 58 -16.37 -17.21 5.43
CA PRO A 58 -14.93 -17.10 5.64
C PRO A 58 -14.23 -18.44 5.45
N PHE A 59 -12.93 -18.37 5.12
CA PHE A 59 -12.08 -19.55 5.08
C PHE A 59 -11.89 -20.11 6.48
N GLU A 60 -12.08 -21.42 6.66
CA GLU A 60 -12.14 -22.07 7.98
C GLU A 60 -10.81 -22.02 8.75
N ALA A 61 -9.68 -21.88 8.07
CA ALA A 61 -8.37 -21.76 8.73
C ALA A 61 -8.02 -20.33 9.12
N ASP A 62 -8.76 -19.33 8.63
CA ASP A 62 -8.58 -17.93 9.01
C ASP A 62 -9.40 -17.61 10.25
N LYS A 63 -8.72 -17.47 11.38
CA LYS A 63 -9.38 -17.20 12.68
C LYS A 63 -9.89 -15.76 12.82
N PHE A 64 -9.41 -14.86 11.97
CA PHE A 64 -9.73 -13.43 12.01
C PHE A 64 -10.07 -12.91 10.61
N PRO A 65 -11.04 -13.50 9.92
CA PRO A 65 -11.34 -13.15 8.53
C PRO A 65 -11.68 -11.66 8.40
N SER A 66 -11.17 -11.03 7.35
CA SER A 66 -11.42 -9.62 7.10
C SER A 66 -12.90 -9.34 6.84
N THR A 67 -13.40 -8.31 7.50
CA THR A 67 -14.77 -7.82 7.28
C THR A 67 -14.94 -7.16 5.90
N LEU A 68 -13.84 -6.81 5.23
CA LEU A 68 -13.86 -6.23 3.89
C LEU A 68 -14.38 -7.22 2.83
N ASN A 69 -14.22 -8.52 3.08
CA ASN A 69 -14.80 -9.55 2.21
C ASN A 69 -16.33 -9.50 2.12
N ASN A 70 -17.02 -8.87 3.09
CA ASN A 70 -18.47 -8.65 3.02
C ASN A 70 -18.88 -7.76 1.82
N ALA A 71 -17.95 -7.04 1.23
CA ALA A 71 -18.19 -6.25 0.03
C ALA A 71 -18.22 -7.07 -1.28
N VAL A 72 -17.75 -8.32 -1.29
CA VAL A 72 -17.54 -9.09 -2.53
C VAL A 72 -18.80 -9.21 -3.38
N ALA A 73 -19.93 -9.56 -2.79
CA ALA A 73 -21.18 -9.68 -3.53
C ALA A 73 -21.63 -8.33 -4.13
N ASP A 74 -21.52 -7.27 -3.35
CA ASP A 74 -21.82 -5.90 -3.80
C ASP A 74 -20.86 -5.45 -4.91
N CYS A 75 -19.57 -5.71 -4.77
CA CYS A 75 -18.55 -5.35 -5.78
C CYS A 75 -18.81 -5.98 -7.15
N VAL A 76 -19.28 -7.23 -7.20
CA VAL A 76 -19.63 -7.88 -8.46
C VAL A 76 -20.80 -7.20 -9.14
N GLN A 77 -21.84 -6.83 -8.37
CA GLN A 77 -23.12 -6.33 -8.89
C GLN A 77 -23.26 -4.79 -8.78
N ASN A 78 -22.17 -4.10 -8.43
CA ASN A 78 -22.20 -2.67 -8.15
C ASN A 78 -22.63 -1.84 -9.37
N GLU A 79 -23.45 -0.83 -9.14
CA GLU A 79 -23.92 0.07 -10.20
C GLU A 79 -22.81 0.86 -10.90
N SER A 80 -21.65 1.01 -10.24
CA SER A 80 -20.48 1.68 -10.82
C SER A 80 -19.66 0.77 -11.76
N ARG A 81 -20.06 -0.48 -12.02
CA ARG A 81 -19.35 -1.38 -12.93
C ARG A 81 -19.28 -0.83 -14.35
N VAL A 82 -18.10 -0.93 -14.95
CA VAL A 82 -17.93 -0.78 -16.41
C VAL A 82 -18.37 -2.08 -17.06
N LEU A 83 -19.53 -2.07 -17.72
CA LEU A 83 -20.14 -3.29 -18.25
C LEU A 83 -19.77 -3.60 -19.70
N TYR A 84 -19.35 -2.59 -20.44
CA TYR A 84 -19.13 -2.66 -21.88
C TYR A 84 -17.90 -1.89 -22.28
N PRO A 85 -17.24 -2.27 -23.41
CA PRO A 85 -16.21 -1.44 -24.04
C PRO A 85 -16.73 -0.04 -24.32
N CYS A 86 -16.07 0.99 -23.82
CA CYS A 86 -16.54 2.37 -23.88
C CYS A 86 -15.44 3.33 -24.34
N VAL A 87 -15.77 4.15 -25.32
CA VAL A 87 -14.88 5.19 -25.84
C VAL A 87 -15.54 6.55 -25.67
N ARG A 88 -14.79 7.54 -25.23
CA ARG A 88 -15.25 8.90 -25.12
C ARG A 88 -15.72 9.42 -26.49
N LYS A 89 -16.87 10.03 -26.57
CA LYS A 89 -17.55 10.40 -27.82
C LYS A 89 -16.67 11.24 -28.74
N SER A 90 -16.07 12.30 -28.22
CA SER A 90 -15.21 13.17 -29.03
C SER A 90 -13.95 12.45 -29.55
N TYR A 91 -13.39 11.54 -28.78
CA TYR A 91 -12.27 10.72 -29.22
C TYR A 91 -12.68 9.76 -30.34
N LEU A 92 -13.84 9.14 -30.23
CA LEU A 92 -14.39 8.24 -31.24
C LEU A 92 -14.70 8.96 -32.55
N GLU A 93 -15.34 10.14 -32.49
CA GLU A 93 -15.70 10.94 -33.67
C GLU A 93 -14.48 11.42 -34.47
N LYS A 94 -13.41 11.81 -33.75
CA LYS A 94 -12.15 12.23 -34.37
C LYS A 94 -11.19 11.10 -34.67
N LYS A 95 -11.51 9.87 -34.21
CA LYS A 95 -10.68 8.65 -34.36
C LYS A 95 -9.23 8.83 -33.90
N GLY A 96 -9.01 9.58 -32.85
CA GLY A 96 -7.70 9.84 -32.30
C GLY A 96 -7.65 11.00 -31.33
N PRO A 97 -6.46 11.50 -31.02
CA PRO A 97 -6.26 12.48 -29.97
C PRO A 97 -7.19 13.66 -30.08
N ASN A 98 -8.01 13.84 -29.12
CA ASN A 98 -8.86 15.00 -28.96
C ASN A 98 -8.53 15.62 -27.61
N LYS A 99 -8.32 16.93 -27.60
CA LYS A 99 -8.10 17.71 -26.38
C LYS A 99 -9.32 18.56 -26.06
N PRO A 100 -10.49 17.98 -25.81
CA PRO A 100 -11.57 18.76 -25.25
C PRO A 100 -11.11 19.21 -23.87
N GLU A 101 -11.65 20.28 -23.38
CA GLU A 101 -11.56 20.61 -21.97
C GLU A 101 -12.22 19.46 -21.22
N LEU A 102 -11.44 18.52 -20.71
CA LEU A 102 -11.90 17.32 -20.03
C LEU A 102 -12.74 17.74 -18.82
N GLY A 103 -14.05 17.79 -18.99
CA GLY A 103 -14.97 18.09 -17.94
C GLY A 103 -15.27 16.89 -17.03
N GLY A 104 -14.91 15.67 -17.44
CA GLY A 104 -15.36 14.43 -16.78
C GLY A 104 -16.85 14.14 -16.95
N GLU A 105 -17.55 15.03 -17.69
CA GLU A 105 -18.99 14.96 -17.96
C GLU A 105 -19.29 14.55 -19.40
N GLU A 106 -18.25 14.29 -20.19
CA GLU A 106 -18.43 13.91 -21.58
C GLU A 106 -19.00 12.49 -21.69
N GLU A 107 -19.92 12.30 -22.64
CA GLU A 107 -20.57 11.01 -22.88
C GLU A 107 -19.58 9.96 -23.37
N PHE A 108 -19.68 8.75 -22.81
CA PHE A 108 -19.02 7.56 -23.30
C PHE A 108 -19.95 6.76 -24.21
N VAL A 109 -19.45 6.35 -25.35
CA VAL A 109 -20.18 5.56 -26.34
C VAL A 109 -19.75 4.09 -26.22
N ARG A 110 -20.71 3.19 -26.03
CA ARG A 110 -20.45 1.75 -26.13
C ARG A 110 -20.04 1.39 -27.56
N VAL A 111 -18.96 0.64 -27.68
CA VAL A 111 -18.43 0.14 -28.94
C VAL A 111 -18.25 -1.38 -28.89
N SER A 112 -17.91 -2.02 -30.02
CA SER A 112 -17.49 -3.42 -29.98
C SER A 112 -16.09 -3.56 -29.41
N TRP A 113 -15.78 -4.73 -28.84
CA TRP A 113 -14.43 -5.07 -28.41
C TRP A 113 -13.37 -4.89 -29.52
N ASP A 114 -13.70 -5.25 -30.76
CA ASP A 114 -12.76 -5.07 -31.87
C ASP A 114 -12.45 -3.59 -32.12
N THR A 115 -13.46 -2.74 -32.12
CA THR A 115 -13.27 -1.30 -32.28
C THR A 115 -12.40 -0.72 -31.17
N GLU A 116 -12.65 -1.09 -29.91
CA GLU A 116 -11.91 -0.56 -28.77
C GLU A 116 -10.46 -1.04 -28.74
N LEU A 117 -10.24 -2.32 -28.96
CA LEU A 117 -8.89 -2.89 -29.03
C LEU A 117 -8.09 -2.34 -30.22
N ASP A 118 -8.74 -2.09 -31.36
CA ASP A 118 -8.09 -1.45 -32.51
C ASP A 118 -7.65 -0.01 -32.19
N LEU A 119 -8.49 0.77 -31.51
CA LEU A 119 -8.16 2.13 -31.10
C LEU A 119 -7.02 2.15 -30.08
N ALA A 120 -7.08 1.30 -29.07
CA ALA A 120 -6.03 1.19 -28.05
C ALA A 120 -4.69 0.74 -28.65
N ALA A 121 -4.71 -0.32 -29.46
CA ALA A 121 -3.50 -0.84 -30.11
C ALA A 121 -2.87 0.18 -31.07
N LYS A 122 -3.70 0.91 -31.82
CA LYS A 122 -3.25 1.97 -32.73
C LYS A 122 -2.61 3.12 -31.97
N ALA A 123 -3.29 3.63 -30.94
CA ALA A 123 -2.76 4.76 -30.15
C ALA A 123 -1.38 4.43 -29.54
N LEU A 124 -1.20 3.23 -29.00
CA LEU A 124 0.06 2.78 -28.44
C LEU A 124 1.14 2.62 -29.52
N LYS A 125 0.83 1.93 -30.60
CA LYS A 125 1.80 1.60 -31.64
C LYS A 125 2.29 2.85 -32.38
N GLU A 126 1.38 3.74 -32.78
CA GLU A 126 1.73 4.98 -33.49
C GLU A 126 2.60 5.90 -32.64
N ASN A 127 2.29 6.03 -31.34
CA ASN A 127 3.11 6.83 -30.43
C ASN A 127 4.48 6.20 -30.19
N PHE A 128 4.53 4.89 -29.99
CA PHE A 128 5.80 4.18 -29.83
C PHE A 128 6.69 4.31 -31.08
N ASP A 129 6.13 4.08 -32.26
CA ASP A 129 6.89 4.13 -33.54
C ASP A 129 7.43 5.54 -33.82
N LYS A 130 6.71 6.57 -33.43
CA LYS A 130 7.08 7.97 -33.67
C LYS A 130 8.01 8.56 -32.61
N TYR A 131 7.81 8.22 -31.34
CA TYR A 131 8.42 8.89 -30.20
C TYR A 131 9.20 7.95 -29.26
N GLY A 132 9.08 6.63 -29.44
CA GLY A 132 9.75 5.63 -28.60
C GLY A 132 9.05 5.38 -27.25
N SER A 133 9.72 4.59 -26.42
CA SER A 133 9.21 4.14 -25.13
C SER A 133 8.93 5.27 -24.12
N GLU A 134 9.60 6.40 -24.22
CA GLU A 134 9.41 7.57 -23.35
C GLU A 134 8.05 8.28 -23.56
N SER A 135 7.37 7.99 -24.66
CA SER A 135 6.06 8.57 -24.96
C SER A 135 4.89 7.86 -24.29
N ILE A 136 5.12 6.67 -23.72
CA ILE A 136 4.08 5.83 -23.11
C ILE A 136 4.32 5.73 -21.62
N TYR A 137 3.34 6.16 -20.82
CA TYR A 137 3.32 5.98 -19.38
C TYR A 137 2.49 4.76 -19.01
N GLY A 138 3.09 3.80 -18.30
CA GLY A 138 2.41 2.60 -17.81
C GLY A 138 2.12 2.71 -16.34
N GLU A 139 0.92 3.15 -15.97
CA GLU A 139 0.42 3.18 -14.61
C GLU A 139 -0.05 1.78 -14.19
N CYS A 140 0.91 0.92 -13.81
CA CYS A 140 0.65 -0.47 -13.46
C CYS A 140 0.93 -0.69 -11.97
N TYR A 141 -0.05 -0.38 -11.11
CA TYR A 141 0.14 -0.36 -9.67
C TYR A 141 -0.04 -1.73 -9.02
N TRP A 142 0.52 -1.88 -7.80
CA TRP A 142 0.61 -3.19 -7.13
C TRP A 142 -0.72 -3.67 -6.54
N TRP A 143 -1.51 -2.77 -5.95
CA TRP A 143 -2.64 -3.13 -5.10
C TRP A 143 -3.95 -3.42 -5.84
N GLY A 144 -4.08 -3.11 -7.11
CA GLY A 144 -5.31 -3.22 -7.87
C GLY A 144 -5.64 -4.64 -8.32
N GLY A 145 -5.96 -5.54 -7.41
CA GLY A 145 -6.37 -6.91 -7.71
C GLY A 145 -5.41 -7.98 -7.20
N SER A 146 -5.80 -9.24 -7.31
CA SER A 146 -5.05 -10.44 -6.92
C SER A 146 -4.85 -11.38 -8.08
N GLY A 147 -3.96 -12.34 -7.92
CA GLY A 147 -3.64 -13.37 -8.91
C GLY A 147 -2.24 -13.25 -9.49
N LYS A 148 -1.87 -14.23 -10.31
CA LYS A 148 -0.54 -14.34 -10.92
C LYS A 148 -0.58 -14.29 -12.44
N VAL A 149 -1.72 -14.56 -13.06
CA VAL A 149 -1.91 -14.60 -14.51
C VAL A 149 -2.67 -13.39 -15.00
N SER A 150 -3.86 -13.13 -14.45
CA SER A 150 -4.76 -12.06 -14.89
C SER A 150 -4.74 -10.85 -13.94
N TRP A 151 -3.62 -10.60 -13.33
CA TRP A 151 -3.42 -9.39 -12.54
C TRP A 151 -2.98 -8.24 -13.45
N GLY A 152 -3.76 -7.18 -13.54
CA GLY A 152 -3.58 -6.06 -14.48
C GLY A 152 -2.16 -5.48 -14.50
N ARG A 153 -1.50 -5.37 -13.33
CA ARG A 153 -0.09 -4.97 -13.29
C ARG A 153 0.83 -5.89 -14.10
N ALA A 154 0.69 -7.20 -13.98
CA ALA A 154 1.56 -8.15 -14.67
C ALA A 154 1.30 -8.16 -16.17
N THR A 155 0.05 -8.23 -16.55
CA THR A 155 -0.39 -8.32 -17.95
C THR A 155 -0.09 -7.04 -18.72
N ALA A 156 -0.42 -5.86 -18.17
CA ALA A 156 -0.15 -4.58 -18.82
C ALA A 156 1.36 -4.31 -18.93
N ARG A 157 2.15 -4.60 -17.89
CA ARG A 157 3.62 -4.48 -18.00
C ARG A 157 4.21 -5.41 -19.06
N ARG A 158 3.71 -6.65 -19.15
CA ARG A 158 4.13 -7.59 -20.19
C ARG A 158 3.80 -7.05 -21.58
N MET A 159 2.57 -6.60 -21.80
CA MET A 159 2.13 -6.01 -23.06
C MET A 159 2.99 -4.80 -23.46
N LEU A 160 3.20 -3.86 -22.56
CA LEU A 160 4.01 -2.66 -22.82
C LEU A 160 5.50 -2.99 -23.01
N THR A 161 6.02 -3.99 -22.34
CA THR A 161 7.38 -4.50 -22.57
C THR A 161 7.52 -5.07 -23.98
N ILE A 162 6.57 -5.90 -24.40
CA ILE A 162 6.55 -6.50 -25.75
C ILE A 162 6.47 -5.44 -26.85
N LEU A 163 5.74 -4.35 -26.61
CA LEU A 163 5.72 -3.20 -27.53
C LEU A 163 7.11 -2.56 -27.71
N GLY A 164 7.94 -2.59 -26.70
CA GLY A 164 9.31 -2.05 -26.72
C GLY A 164 9.68 -1.20 -25.50
N GLY A 165 8.89 -1.25 -24.43
CA GLY A 165 9.13 -0.53 -23.20
C GLY A 165 8.25 0.71 -23.03
N PHE A 166 8.31 1.29 -21.83
CA PHE A 166 7.44 2.38 -21.41
C PHE A 166 8.08 3.14 -20.24
N VAL A 167 7.53 4.28 -19.89
CA VAL A 167 7.87 4.99 -18.65
C VAL A 167 7.20 4.27 -17.50
N SER A 168 8.00 3.64 -16.65
CA SER A 168 7.58 2.95 -15.44
C SER A 168 7.91 3.77 -14.20
N GLU A 169 7.28 3.43 -13.09
CA GLU A 169 7.51 4.07 -11.81
C GLU A 169 8.58 3.35 -10.99
N ASP A 170 9.42 4.14 -10.31
CA ASP A 170 10.33 3.70 -9.26
C ASP A 170 9.93 4.31 -7.91
N GLY A 171 10.09 3.52 -6.86
CA GLY A 171 9.60 3.85 -5.54
C GLY A 171 8.09 3.64 -5.41
N ASN A 172 7.55 4.13 -4.33
CA ASN A 172 6.13 4.09 -4.00
C ASN A 172 5.84 5.06 -2.86
N TYR A 173 4.56 5.36 -2.63
CA TYR A 173 4.16 6.19 -1.49
C TYR A 173 4.13 5.43 -0.16
N SER A 174 4.22 4.10 -0.16
CA SER A 174 4.23 3.31 1.07
C SER A 174 5.49 3.55 1.89
N TYR A 175 6.67 3.33 1.28
CA TYR A 175 7.97 3.44 1.95
C TYR A 175 9.09 3.93 1.00
N GLY A 176 8.74 4.76 0.03
CA GLY A 176 9.68 5.24 -0.99
C GLY A 176 10.87 6.01 -0.42
N ALA A 177 10.65 6.86 0.59
CA ALA A 177 11.74 7.56 1.26
C ALA A 177 12.66 6.59 2.03
N GLY A 178 12.09 5.55 2.63
CA GLY A 178 12.86 4.47 3.25
C GLY A 178 13.72 3.70 2.25
N HIS A 179 13.16 3.39 1.06
CA HIS A 179 13.91 2.73 -0.03
C HIS A 179 15.11 3.55 -0.51
N VAL A 180 15.00 4.88 -0.47
CA VAL A 180 16.11 5.76 -0.87
C VAL A 180 17.16 5.85 0.22
N ILE A 181 16.77 6.06 1.49
CA ILE A 181 17.73 6.36 2.56
C ILE A 181 18.40 5.11 3.17
N MET A 182 17.66 4.01 3.35
CA MET A 182 18.17 2.83 4.06
C MET A 182 19.37 2.17 3.39
N PRO A 183 19.50 2.09 2.05
CA PRO A 183 20.73 1.60 1.41
C PRO A 183 21.99 2.38 1.80
N TYR A 184 21.89 3.67 2.03
CA TYR A 184 23.02 4.50 2.49
C TYR A 184 23.34 4.33 3.97
N VAL A 185 22.35 3.93 4.78
CA VAL A 185 22.49 3.85 6.25
C VAL A 185 22.85 2.45 6.71
N ILE A 186 22.19 1.44 6.16
CA ILE A 186 22.34 0.02 6.54
C ILE A 186 22.60 -0.92 5.36
N GLY A 187 22.72 -0.38 4.14
CA GLY A 187 23.05 -1.15 2.94
C GLY A 187 21.93 -2.05 2.40
N THR A 188 20.70 -1.93 2.89
CA THR A 188 19.59 -2.79 2.49
C THR A 188 18.24 -2.15 2.83
N ILE A 189 17.19 -2.55 2.09
CA ILE A 189 15.78 -2.23 2.40
C ILE A 189 15.07 -3.38 3.13
N GLU A 190 15.74 -4.51 3.34
CA GLU A 190 15.13 -5.72 3.89
C GLU A 190 14.36 -5.55 5.21
N PRO A 191 14.71 -4.63 6.15
CA PRO A 191 13.88 -4.41 7.34
C PRO A 191 12.42 -4.02 7.06
N ASN A 192 12.12 -3.50 5.84
CA ASN A 192 10.75 -3.26 5.39
C ASN A 192 10.04 -4.56 4.92
N GLU A 193 10.80 -5.59 4.56
CA GLU A 193 10.27 -6.79 3.91
C GLU A 193 10.30 -8.01 4.83
N VAL A 194 11.38 -8.16 5.58
CA VAL A 194 11.60 -9.31 6.47
C VAL A 194 11.97 -8.81 7.88
N PRO A 195 10.99 -8.51 8.72
CA PRO A 195 11.22 -8.05 10.09
C PRO A 195 11.70 -9.18 11.01
N THR A 196 12.11 -8.82 12.22
CA THR A 196 12.35 -9.78 13.30
C THR A 196 11.06 -10.55 13.64
N LYS A 197 11.19 -11.85 13.94
CA LYS A 197 10.04 -12.71 14.32
C LYS A 197 9.28 -12.20 15.53
N TRP A 198 7.95 -12.25 15.43
CA TRP A 198 7.09 -11.93 16.56
C TRP A 198 7.28 -12.87 17.76
N GLU A 199 7.57 -14.15 17.56
CA GLU A 199 7.89 -15.08 18.64
C GLU A 199 9.13 -14.63 19.42
N ALA A 200 10.16 -14.15 18.73
CA ALA A 200 11.34 -13.58 19.36
C ALA A 200 10.99 -12.29 20.14
N VAL A 201 10.14 -11.43 19.57
CA VAL A 201 9.66 -10.20 20.22
C VAL A 201 8.84 -10.53 21.47
N LEU A 202 7.90 -11.46 21.39
CA LEU A 202 7.10 -11.90 22.52
C LEU A 202 7.95 -12.47 23.65
N LYS A 203 9.02 -13.21 23.31
CA LYS A 203 9.95 -13.79 24.28
C LYS A 203 10.84 -12.73 24.94
N SER A 204 11.48 -11.87 24.17
CA SER A 204 12.64 -11.11 24.65
C SER A 204 12.36 -9.63 24.92
N ALA A 205 11.68 -8.90 24.03
CA ALA A 205 11.46 -7.48 24.23
C ALA A 205 10.63 -7.17 25.49
N LYS A 206 11.11 -6.27 26.34
CA LYS A 206 10.41 -5.78 27.55
C LYS A 206 9.72 -4.45 27.31
N THR A 207 10.38 -3.54 26.57
CA THR A 207 9.82 -2.27 26.13
C THR A 207 9.59 -2.33 24.62
N ILE A 208 8.37 -2.06 24.18
CA ILE A 208 8.00 -2.01 22.76
C ILE A 208 7.41 -0.64 22.48
N VAL A 209 7.87 -0.01 21.40
CA VAL A 209 7.34 1.28 20.93
C VAL A 209 6.74 1.08 19.54
N PHE A 210 5.44 1.33 19.40
CA PHE A 210 4.81 1.52 18.09
C PHE A 210 4.93 2.99 17.72
N TRP A 211 5.63 3.30 16.64
CA TRP A 211 5.90 4.66 16.21
C TRP A 211 5.28 4.92 14.84
N GLY A 212 4.21 5.71 14.79
CA GLY A 212 3.46 5.95 13.55
C GLY A 212 2.94 4.64 12.92
N SER A 213 2.37 3.76 13.74
CA SER A 213 2.11 2.38 13.38
C SER A 213 0.72 1.92 13.85
N ASN A 214 -0.11 1.42 12.93
CA ASN A 214 -1.46 0.95 13.20
C ASN A 214 -1.74 -0.47 12.65
N PRO A 215 -0.99 -1.50 13.10
CA PRO A 215 -1.11 -2.85 12.57
C PRO A 215 -2.48 -3.51 12.78
N VAL A 216 -3.28 -3.06 13.73
CA VAL A 216 -4.66 -3.56 13.92
C VAL A 216 -5.56 -3.22 12.72
N VAL A 217 -5.27 -2.15 11.99
CA VAL A 217 -5.97 -1.82 10.74
C VAL A 217 -5.24 -2.39 9.52
N THR A 218 -3.92 -2.23 9.45
CA THR A 218 -3.17 -2.60 8.25
C THR A 218 -3.03 -4.12 8.05
N ASN A 219 -3.26 -4.93 9.10
CA ASN A 219 -3.24 -6.40 8.98
C ASN A 219 -4.49 -7.01 8.35
N GLU A 220 -5.55 -6.25 8.11
CA GLU A 220 -6.67 -6.74 7.31
C GLU A 220 -6.28 -7.00 5.85
N ILE A 221 -5.10 -6.53 5.45
CA ILE A 221 -4.63 -6.53 4.08
C ILE A 221 -3.19 -7.03 4.04
N GLY A 222 -2.90 -7.96 3.16
CA GLY A 222 -1.55 -8.48 2.96
C GLY A 222 -1.15 -8.53 1.49
N VAL A 223 0.11 -8.83 1.24
CA VAL A 223 0.58 -9.17 -0.10
C VAL A 223 0.04 -10.56 -0.44
N GLY A 224 -0.72 -10.66 -1.51
CA GLY A 224 -1.47 -11.87 -1.83
C GLY A 224 -2.79 -11.94 -1.07
N ALA A 225 -3.26 -13.13 -0.72
CA ALA A 225 -4.46 -13.38 0.07
C ALA A 225 -4.07 -13.69 1.52
N PRO A 226 -4.22 -12.75 2.49
CA PRO A 226 -3.81 -12.96 3.88
C PRO A 226 -4.69 -13.96 4.62
N THR A 227 -4.13 -14.61 5.63
CA THR A 227 -4.81 -15.49 6.59
C THR A 227 -4.82 -14.91 8.02
N HIS A 228 -4.46 -13.66 8.19
CA HIS A 228 -4.64 -12.78 9.36
C HIS A 228 -4.05 -13.27 10.70
N GLU A 229 -3.05 -14.16 10.69
CA GLU A 229 -2.41 -14.69 11.91
C GLU A 229 -1.76 -13.59 12.79
N GLY A 230 -1.48 -12.43 12.23
CA GLY A 230 -0.95 -11.28 12.96
C GLY A 230 -1.79 -10.87 14.15
N TYR A 231 -3.12 -11.03 14.10
CA TYR A 231 -4.00 -10.68 15.21
C TYR A 231 -3.79 -11.54 16.47
N GLU A 232 -3.35 -12.79 16.35
CA GLU A 232 -2.97 -13.61 17.51
C GLU A 232 -1.81 -12.99 18.29
N VAL A 233 -0.86 -12.36 17.59
CA VAL A 233 0.29 -11.68 18.21
C VAL A 233 -0.20 -10.48 19.01
N TYR A 234 -1.09 -9.66 18.44
CA TYR A 234 -1.58 -8.46 19.13
C TYR A 234 -2.45 -8.82 20.33
N ALA A 235 -3.21 -9.90 20.27
CA ALA A 235 -3.94 -10.43 21.43
C ALA A 235 -2.98 -10.83 22.58
N LYS A 236 -1.87 -11.51 22.24
CA LYS A 236 -0.84 -11.86 23.21
C LYS A 236 -0.13 -10.62 23.79
N LEU A 237 0.20 -9.63 22.95
CA LEU A 237 0.81 -8.37 23.39
C LEU A 237 -0.11 -7.61 24.36
N LYS A 238 -1.42 -7.54 24.05
CA LYS A 238 -2.42 -6.92 24.93
C LYS A 238 -2.44 -7.56 26.31
N ASP A 239 -2.50 -8.88 26.35
CA ASP A 239 -2.47 -9.65 27.62
C ASP A 239 -1.18 -9.42 28.41
N MET A 240 -0.02 -9.45 27.70
CA MET A 240 1.29 -9.23 28.33
C MET A 240 1.45 -7.80 28.85
N ASN A 241 0.92 -6.79 28.15
CA ASN A 241 0.91 -5.41 28.62
C ASN A 241 0.04 -5.25 29.87
N ALA A 242 -1.19 -5.79 29.84
CA ALA A 242 -2.12 -5.75 30.96
C ALA A 242 -1.55 -6.41 32.24
N LYS A 243 -0.76 -7.49 32.08
CA LYS A 243 -0.07 -8.21 33.17
C LYS A 243 1.24 -7.57 33.62
N GLY A 244 1.64 -6.43 33.06
CA GLY A 244 2.91 -5.76 33.35
C GLY A 244 4.17 -6.54 32.90
N LYS A 245 4.01 -7.56 32.08
CA LYS A 245 5.15 -8.36 31.55
C LYS A 245 5.91 -7.61 30.44
N LYS A 246 5.24 -6.68 29.76
CA LYS A 246 5.79 -5.77 28.77
C LYS A 246 5.27 -4.37 29.01
N LYS A 247 6.07 -3.37 28.68
CA LYS A 247 5.64 -1.97 28.64
C LYS A 247 5.53 -1.55 27.16
N ILE A 248 4.33 -1.18 26.74
CA ILE A 248 4.04 -0.78 25.37
C ILE A 248 3.76 0.73 25.34
N TYR A 249 4.59 1.46 24.58
CA TYR A 249 4.36 2.85 24.23
C TYR A 249 3.87 2.94 22.79
N ALA A 250 3.14 4.00 22.48
CA ALA A 250 2.79 4.35 21.13
C ALA A 250 2.98 5.84 20.89
N VAL A 251 3.85 6.19 19.95
CA VAL A 251 4.10 7.56 19.49
C VAL A 251 3.32 7.76 18.21
N ASP A 252 2.33 8.63 18.23
CA ASP A 252 1.48 8.92 17.07
C ASP A 252 0.84 10.30 17.20
N THR A 253 0.26 10.80 16.13
CA THR A 253 -0.46 12.09 16.08
C THR A 253 -1.90 11.97 16.59
N TYR A 254 -2.42 10.76 16.74
CA TYR A 254 -3.77 10.45 17.23
C TYR A 254 -3.82 9.08 17.89
N LYS A 255 -4.87 8.82 18.68
CA LYS A 255 -5.09 7.51 19.33
C LYS A 255 -5.68 6.49 18.34
N ASN A 256 -4.81 5.92 17.50
CA ASN A 256 -5.19 4.93 16.49
C ASN A 256 -5.75 3.61 17.10
N ASP A 257 -6.24 2.71 16.24
CA ASP A 257 -6.87 1.46 16.69
C ASP A 257 -5.90 0.57 17.47
N THR A 258 -4.64 0.51 17.09
CA THR A 258 -3.61 -0.29 17.79
C THR A 258 -3.37 0.26 19.20
N ILE A 259 -3.31 1.58 19.37
CA ILE A 259 -3.15 2.23 20.67
C ILE A 259 -4.30 1.85 21.60
N ARG A 260 -5.53 1.95 21.10
CA ARG A 260 -6.74 1.62 21.86
C ARG A 260 -6.85 0.13 22.15
N TYR A 261 -6.54 -0.72 21.17
CA TYR A 261 -6.60 -2.17 21.32
C TYR A 261 -5.61 -2.72 22.33
N LEU A 262 -4.35 -2.26 22.26
CA LEU A 262 -3.26 -2.71 23.14
C LEU A 262 -3.29 -2.02 24.51
N ASN A 263 -4.10 -0.98 24.71
CA ASN A 263 -4.08 -0.09 25.87
C ASN A 263 -2.65 0.40 26.15
N SER A 264 -1.99 0.88 25.09
CA SER A 264 -0.61 1.34 25.14
C SER A 264 -0.51 2.74 25.74
N ASP A 265 0.67 3.08 26.26
CA ASP A 265 0.97 4.41 26.80
C ASP A 265 1.15 5.39 25.63
N PHE A 266 0.12 6.22 25.38
CA PHE A 266 0.07 7.14 24.25
C PHE A 266 0.98 8.35 24.47
N ILE A 267 1.80 8.64 23.46
CA ILE A 267 2.64 9.84 23.38
C ILE A 267 2.21 10.61 22.12
N GLY A 268 1.37 11.63 22.33
CA GLY A 268 0.88 12.46 21.23
C GLY A 268 1.96 13.40 20.72
N VAL A 269 2.35 13.27 19.45
CA VAL A 269 3.39 14.09 18.82
C VAL A 269 2.78 15.04 17.80
N VAL A 270 3.33 16.25 17.69
CA VAL A 270 2.98 17.18 16.61
C VAL A 270 3.35 16.54 15.25
N PRO A 271 2.44 16.51 14.27
CA PRO A 271 2.73 15.93 12.96
C PRO A 271 4.01 16.49 12.33
N GLY A 272 4.86 15.61 11.78
CA GLY A 272 6.09 15.98 11.10
C GLY A 272 7.30 16.25 12.01
N THR A 273 7.22 15.99 13.31
CA THR A 273 8.29 16.34 14.26
C THR A 273 9.04 15.16 14.86
N ASP A 274 8.82 13.95 14.35
CA ASP A 274 9.44 12.70 14.83
C ASP A 274 10.97 12.78 14.89
N THR A 275 11.59 13.33 13.84
CA THR A 275 13.05 13.49 13.78
C THR A 275 13.58 14.40 14.88
N ALA A 276 12.91 15.53 15.17
CA ALA A 276 13.30 16.43 16.25
C ALA A 276 13.20 15.76 17.63
N MET A 277 12.10 14.99 17.84
CA MET A 277 11.92 14.22 19.06
C MET A 277 13.07 13.24 19.29
N MET A 278 13.44 12.46 18.26
CA MET A 278 14.56 11.50 18.35
C MET A 278 15.90 12.19 18.60
N ILE A 279 16.15 13.36 17.99
CA ILE A 279 17.39 14.12 18.20
C ILE A 279 17.53 14.56 19.64
N GLY A 280 16.48 15.07 20.28
CA GLY A 280 16.49 15.38 21.71
C GLY A 280 16.74 14.16 22.59
N MET A 281 16.18 13.00 22.21
CA MET A 281 16.45 11.74 22.89
C MET A 281 17.92 11.33 22.79
N TYR A 282 18.61 11.56 21.64
CA TYR A 282 20.06 11.25 21.54
C TYR A 282 20.89 12.07 22.51
N HIS A 283 20.60 13.38 22.60
CA HIS A 283 21.29 14.25 23.55
C HIS A 283 21.14 13.73 24.98
N TYR A 284 19.91 13.39 25.38
CA TYR A 284 19.63 12.87 26.73
C TYR A 284 20.34 11.55 27.00
N LEU A 285 20.28 10.59 26.05
CA LEU A 285 20.96 9.31 26.17
C LEU A 285 22.49 9.49 26.28
N TYR A 286 23.06 10.42 25.53
CA TYR A 286 24.48 10.71 25.54
C TYR A 286 24.93 11.34 26.87
N GLU A 287 24.29 12.43 27.31
CA GLU A 287 24.65 13.14 28.52
C GLU A 287 24.48 12.29 29.79
N ASN A 288 23.43 11.48 29.84
CA ASN A 288 23.17 10.58 30.96
C ASN A 288 23.90 9.24 30.87
N ARG A 289 24.76 9.04 29.86
CA ARG A 289 25.53 7.81 29.65
C ARG A 289 24.65 6.55 29.51
N LEU A 290 23.46 6.71 28.97
CA LEU A 290 22.48 5.66 28.76
C LEU A 290 22.60 4.99 27.38
N TYR A 291 23.51 5.43 26.52
CA TYR A 291 23.75 4.80 25.24
C TYR A 291 24.82 3.68 25.31
N ASP A 292 24.73 2.69 24.42
CA ASP A 292 25.71 1.61 24.31
C ASP A 292 26.94 2.06 23.52
N LYS A 293 27.96 2.59 24.26
CA LYS A 293 29.23 3.04 23.68
C LYS A 293 29.97 1.93 22.93
N ALA A 294 29.87 0.69 23.39
CA ALA A 294 30.55 -0.46 22.78
C ALA A 294 29.90 -0.80 21.43
N PHE A 295 28.57 -0.78 21.35
CA PHE A 295 27.85 -0.98 20.09
C PHE A 295 28.20 0.12 19.09
N ILE A 296 28.12 1.38 19.49
CA ILE A 296 28.45 2.53 18.64
C ILE A 296 29.87 2.39 18.07
N GLY A 297 30.86 2.08 18.90
CA GLY A 297 32.26 1.95 18.45
C GLY A 297 32.51 0.77 17.52
N LYS A 298 31.82 -0.36 17.73
CA LYS A 298 32.05 -1.59 16.96
C LYS A 298 31.25 -1.67 15.67
N TYR A 299 29.99 -1.26 15.69
CA TYR A 299 29.01 -1.55 14.62
C TYR A 299 28.61 -0.35 13.79
N THR A 300 29.04 0.86 14.16
CA THR A 300 28.69 2.08 13.46
C THR A 300 29.89 2.90 13.01
N VAL A 301 29.66 3.86 12.12
CA VAL A 301 30.64 4.88 11.73
C VAL A 301 30.00 6.27 11.76
N GLY A 302 30.80 7.32 11.96
CA GLY A 302 30.38 8.70 11.84
C GLY A 302 29.72 9.31 13.08
N PHE A 303 29.60 8.59 14.18
CA PHE A 303 28.94 9.06 15.41
C PHE A 303 29.50 10.40 15.92
N ASN A 304 30.83 10.60 15.91
CA ASN A 304 31.42 11.83 16.41
C ASN A 304 30.99 13.06 15.59
N LYS A 305 30.91 12.96 14.25
CA LYS A 305 30.41 14.03 13.40
C LYS A 305 28.95 14.36 13.67
N PHE A 306 28.14 13.36 13.93
CA PHE A 306 26.72 13.52 14.27
C PHE A 306 26.55 14.07 15.71
N LYS A 307 27.38 13.62 16.64
CA LYS A 307 27.36 14.11 18.01
C LYS A 307 27.51 15.63 18.09
N ASP A 308 28.41 16.18 17.29
CA ASP A 308 28.66 17.63 17.25
C ASP A 308 27.40 18.42 16.84
N TYR A 309 26.54 17.84 16.00
CA TYR A 309 25.27 18.44 15.62
C TYR A 309 24.28 18.54 16.80
N PHE A 310 24.03 17.45 17.53
CA PHE A 310 23.04 17.51 18.61
C PHE A 310 23.59 18.19 19.88
N LEU A 311 24.90 18.27 20.06
CA LEU A 311 25.54 19.08 21.11
C LEU A 311 25.57 20.58 20.77
N GLY A 312 25.20 20.97 19.54
CA GLY A 312 25.19 22.37 19.14
C GLY A 312 26.57 22.98 18.86
N THR A 313 27.59 22.15 18.59
CA THR A 313 28.95 22.63 18.37
C THR A 313 29.09 23.49 17.12
N HIS A 314 28.23 23.28 16.11
CA HIS A 314 28.30 23.99 14.84
C HIS A 314 27.38 25.20 14.75
N ASP A 315 26.22 25.14 15.37
CA ASP A 315 25.15 26.14 15.26
C ASP A 315 24.81 26.85 16.55
N ASN A 316 25.53 26.55 17.65
CA ASN A 316 25.29 27.03 19.00
C ASN A 316 23.89 26.72 19.55
N VAL A 317 23.21 25.71 18.99
CA VAL A 317 21.89 25.23 19.43
C VAL A 317 21.99 23.82 19.99
N VAL A 318 22.00 23.70 21.30
CA VAL A 318 21.95 22.41 22.00
C VAL A 318 20.58 21.76 21.78
N LYS A 319 20.53 20.61 21.18
CA LYS A 319 19.28 19.93 20.84
C LYS A 319 18.91 18.92 21.93
N ASN A 320 18.68 19.44 23.14
CA ASN A 320 18.28 18.68 24.32
C ASN A 320 16.77 18.35 24.34
N LEU A 321 16.27 17.76 25.43
CA LEU A 321 14.84 17.43 25.54
C LEU A 321 13.95 18.68 25.62
N ASP A 322 14.43 19.81 26.16
CA ASP A 322 13.66 21.07 26.15
C ASP A 322 13.48 21.62 24.74
N TRP A 323 14.54 21.54 23.91
CA TRP A 323 14.47 21.88 22.49
C TRP A 323 13.48 20.97 21.74
N ALA A 324 13.59 19.65 21.93
CA ALA A 324 12.70 18.70 21.29
C ALA A 324 11.24 18.87 21.74
N SER A 325 11.00 19.06 23.05
CA SER A 325 9.68 19.25 23.63
C SER A 325 8.95 20.47 23.03
N LYS A 326 9.67 21.56 22.80
CA LYS A 326 9.11 22.78 22.17
C LYS A 326 8.67 22.53 20.72
N ILE A 327 9.31 21.61 20.01
CA ILE A 327 9.00 21.28 18.62
C ILE A 327 7.91 20.22 18.55
N CYS A 328 8.08 19.10 19.27
CA CYS A 328 7.20 17.93 19.14
C CYS A 328 5.97 17.97 20.06
N GLY A 329 5.88 18.92 20.97
CA GLY A 329 4.74 19.05 21.89
C GLY A 329 4.73 18.06 23.05
N VAL A 330 5.67 17.11 23.11
CA VAL A 330 5.75 16.09 24.17
C VAL A 330 6.51 16.66 25.37
N SER A 331 5.97 16.49 26.59
CA SER A 331 6.64 17.00 27.79
C SER A 331 8.00 16.37 28.03
N VAL A 332 8.97 17.16 28.54
CA VAL A 332 10.32 16.67 28.86
C VAL A 332 10.28 15.42 29.74
N LYS A 333 9.45 15.42 30.79
CA LYS A 333 9.26 14.28 31.68
C LYS A 333 8.87 13.01 30.91
N LYS A 334 7.96 13.12 29.93
CA LYS A 334 7.50 11.96 29.14
C LYS A 334 8.60 11.45 28.21
N LEU A 335 9.39 12.37 27.65
CA LEU A 335 10.56 12.03 26.83
C LEU A 335 11.64 11.31 27.67
N GLU A 336 11.89 11.78 28.90
CA GLU A 336 12.82 11.13 29.84
C GLU A 336 12.35 9.72 30.20
N GLU A 337 11.06 9.55 30.56
CA GLU A 337 10.46 8.24 30.84
C GLU A 337 10.67 7.26 29.70
N LEU A 338 10.42 7.70 28.45
CA LEU A 338 10.62 6.87 27.26
C LEU A 338 12.10 6.51 27.06
N CYS A 339 13.01 7.49 27.14
CA CYS A 339 14.46 7.27 27.02
C CYS A 339 14.97 6.25 28.03
N VAL A 340 14.58 6.41 29.30
CA VAL A 340 14.99 5.50 30.38
C VAL A 340 14.42 4.11 30.19
N SER A 341 13.15 4.00 29.78
CA SER A 341 12.52 2.71 29.51
C SER A 341 13.18 1.95 28.36
N LEU A 342 13.51 2.66 27.27
CA LEU A 342 14.22 2.08 26.12
C LEU A 342 15.65 1.66 26.45
N ALA A 343 16.37 2.46 27.22
CA ALA A 343 17.78 2.21 27.52
C ALA A 343 18.00 1.11 28.58
N LYS A 344 17.11 1.02 29.59
CA LYS A 344 17.26 0.07 30.71
C LYS A 344 16.65 -1.30 30.44
N ASN A 345 15.84 -1.44 29.40
CA ASN A 345 15.18 -2.70 29.05
C ASN A 345 15.62 -3.18 27.68
N GLU A 346 15.49 -4.47 27.43
CA GLU A 346 15.51 -5.01 26.08
C GLU A 346 14.35 -4.44 25.30
N SER A 347 14.65 -3.62 24.29
CA SER A 347 13.64 -2.81 23.61
C SER A 347 13.58 -3.05 22.11
N LEU A 348 12.39 -2.89 21.57
CA LEU A 348 12.08 -2.90 20.15
C LEU A 348 11.32 -1.64 19.76
N ILE A 349 11.76 -0.96 18.70
CA ILE A 349 11.05 0.15 18.10
C ILE A 349 10.45 -0.34 16.78
N ILE A 350 9.12 -0.30 16.67
CA ILE A 350 8.36 -0.70 15.49
C ILE A 350 7.84 0.56 14.83
N SER A 351 8.38 0.90 13.68
CA SER A 351 7.85 2.00 12.87
C SER A 351 6.91 1.45 11.82
N GLY A 352 5.75 2.10 11.68
CA GLY A 352 4.95 1.98 10.46
C GLY A 352 5.60 2.76 9.31
N PHE A 353 4.93 2.77 8.16
CA PHE A 353 5.39 3.56 7.02
C PHE A 353 5.07 5.06 7.18
N ALA A 354 4.22 5.42 8.12
CA ALA A 354 3.70 6.78 8.28
C ALA A 354 4.81 7.81 8.52
N ILE A 355 5.78 7.52 9.40
CA ILE A 355 6.81 8.50 9.80
C ILE A 355 7.71 8.99 8.66
N GLN A 356 7.74 8.29 7.53
CA GLN A 356 8.49 8.72 6.35
C GLN A 356 7.60 9.30 5.24
N ARG A 357 6.25 9.28 5.41
CA ARG A 357 5.27 9.85 4.47
C ARG A 357 4.98 11.32 4.81
N GLN A 358 6.01 12.12 4.90
CA GLN A 358 5.93 13.53 5.27
C GLN A 358 7.10 14.29 4.64
N ASP A 359 7.04 15.61 4.69
CA ASP A 359 8.16 16.43 4.24
C ASP A 359 9.42 16.05 5.03
N HIS A 360 10.53 15.87 4.34
CA HIS A 360 11.79 15.39 4.91
C HIS A 360 11.72 14.01 5.61
N GLY A 361 10.77 13.15 5.24
CA GLY A 361 10.49 11.90 5.93
C GLY A 361 11.59 10.83 5.87
N GLU A 362 12.49 10.89 4.89
CA GLU A 362 13.65 9.99 4.80
C GLU A 362 14.52 10.04 6.05
N ARG A 363 14.57 11.19 6.71
CA ARG A 363 15.37 11.38 7.92
C ARG A 363 14.78 10.68 9.13
N SER A 364 13.47 10.51 9.18
CA SER A 364 12.81 9.82 10.29
C SER A 364 13.27 8.37 10.41
N TYR A 365 13.48 7.68 9.28
CA TYR A 365 14.05 6.32 9.30
C TYR A 365 15.53 6.31 9.68
N TRP A 366 16.31 7.25 9.16
CA TRP A 366 17.71 7.37 9.56
C TRP A 366 17.84 7.68 11.06
N ALA A 367 17.02 8.58 11.58
CA ALA A 367 16.95 8.87 13.00
C ALA A 367 16.56 7.62 13.80
N LEU A 368 15.54 6.88 13.41
CA LEU A 368 15.10 5.66 14.11
C LEU A 368 16.23 4.61 14.18
N ILE A 369 16.94 4.37 13.07
CA ILE A 369 18.07 3.43 13.02
C ILE A 369 19.21 3.92 13.91
N THR A 370 19.45 5.23 13.95
CA THR A 370 20.44 5.84 14.84
C THR A 370 20.07 5.66 16.31
N LEU A 371 18.78 5.87 16.66
CA LEU A 371 18.27 5.65 18.03
C LEU A 371 18.46 4.19 18.45
N ALA A 372 18.03 3.25 17.61
CA ALA A 372 18.22 1.81 17.88
C ALA A 372 19.71 1.42 18.01
N SER A 373 20.58 2.11 17.27
CA SER A 373 22.04 1.92 17.38
C SER A 373 22.59 2.42 18.71
N MET A 374 22.15 3.60 19.17
CA MET A 374 22.55 4.16 20.47
C MET A 374 22.09 3.28 21.63
N LEU A 375 20.92 2.63 21.52
CA LEU A 375 20.41 1.69 22.50
C LEU A 375 21.17 0.33 22.47
N GLY A 376 21.92 0.03 21.41
CA GLY A 376 22.73 -1.18 21.29
C GLY A 376 21.92 -2.47 21.13
N HIS A 377 20.66 -2.41 20.73
CA HIS A 377 19.77 -3.57 20.66
C HIS A 377 19.68 -4.22 19.29
N ILE A 378 20.21 -3.61 18.22
CA ILE A 378 20.19 -4.17 16.86
C ILE A 378 20.90 -5.51 16.83
N GLY A 379 20.22 -6.52 16.28
CA GLY A 379 20.72 -7.89 16.19
C GLY A 379 20.60 -8.73 17.47
N LYS A 380 20.00 -8.21 18.55
CA LYS A 380 19.54 -9.03 19.67
C LYS A 380 18.22 -9.70 19.36
N GLU A 381 17.98 -10.88 19.93
CA GLU A 381 16.72 -11.60 19.77
C GLU A 381 15.52 -10.75 20.18
N GLY A 382 14.59 -10.55 19.26
CA GLY A 382 13.33 -9.81 19.49
C GLY A 382 13.48 -8.30 19.74
N CYS A 383 14.67 -7.72 19.58
CA CYS A 383 15.00 -6.33 19.91
C CYS A 383 15.52 -5.54 18.71
N GLY A 384 15.79 -4.25 18.90
CA GLY A 384 16.32 -3.35 17.89
C GLY A 384 15.24 -2.51 17.23
N PHE A 385 15.08 -2.64 15.91
CA PHE A 385 14.06 -1.90 15.18
C PHE A 385 13.42 -2.75 14.09
N MET A 386 12.19 -2.38 13.73
CA MET A 386 11.46 -2.85 12.56
C MET A 386 10.88 -1.63 11.84
N THR A 387 10.94 -1.63 10.52
CA THR A 387 10.34 -0.57 9.67
C THR A 387 9.10 -1.07 8.92
N CYS A 388 8.54 -2.18 9.39
CA CYS A 388 7.29 -2.75 8.92
C CYS A 388 6.55 -3.34 10.12
N ASP A 389 5.30 -2.92 10.28
CA ASP A 389 4.43 -3.34 11.38
C ASP A 389 3.47 -4.48 10.98
N GLN A 390 3.51 -4.90 9.73
CA GLN A 390 2.62 -5.93 9.21
C GLN A 390 2.97 -7.29 9.81
N GLY A 391 2.14 -7.78 10.72
CA GLY A 391 2.33 -9.06 11.39
C GLY A 391 2.39 -10.27 10.48
N HIS A 392 1.87 -10.15 9.26
CA HIS A 392 1.89 -11.22 8.28
C HIS A 392 3.29 -11.46 7.65
N LYS A 393 4.21 -10.50 7.74
CA LYS A 393 5.61 -10.71 7.36
C LYS A 393 6.41 -11.40 8.48
N THR A 394 5.76 -12.31 9.21
CA THR A 394 6.36 -13.02 10.34
C THR A 394 7.26 -14.16 9.93
N SER A 395 7.34 -14.47 8.64
CA SER A 395 8.24 -15.51 8.19
C SER A 395 9.67 -15.09 8.38
N THR A 396 10.39 -16.05 8.54
CA THR A 396 11.79 -16.03 8.86
C THR A 396 12.53 -16.73 7.75
N GLU A 397 13.84 -16.57 7.75
CA GLU A 397 14.72 -17.43 6.97
C GLU A 397 14.50 -18.93 7.28
N SER A 398 13.69 -19.25 8.28
CA SER A 398 13.43 -20.61 8.72
C SER A 398 12.15 -21.26 8.18
N PHE A 399 11.24 -20.48 7.58
CA PHE A 399 10.12 -21.06 6.82
C PHE A 399 10.28 -20.69 5.35
N ILE A 400 10.67 -21.66 4.56
CA ILE A 400 10.84 -21.50 3.12
C ILE A 400 9.68 -22.23 2.47
N ALA A 401 8.71 -21.46 1.99
CA ALA A 401 7.66 -21.94 1.10
C ALA A 401 8.11 -21.82 -0.36
N PRO A 402 7.53 -22.62 -1.26
CA PRO A 402 7.73 -22.42 -2.69
C PRO A 402 7.21 -21.02 -3.07
N ALA A 403 7.98 -20.29 -3.86
CA ALA A 403 7.57 -18.98 -4.35
C ALA A 403 6.66 -19.15 -5.57
N LEU A 404 5.45 -18.60 -5.51
CA LEU A 404 4.53 -18.59 -6.63
C LEU A 404 4.94 -17.47 -7.60
N LYS A 405 5.61 -17.82 -8.67
CA LYS A 405 6.02 -16.87 -9.72
C LYS A 405 4.81 -16.50 -10.57
N GLY A 406 4.54 -15.21 -10.74
CA GLY A 406 3.50 -14.75 -11.65
C GLY A 406 3.99 -14.64 -13.10
N LEU A 407 3.08 -14.24 -13.99
CA LEU A 407 3.39 -13.93 -15.37
C LEU A 407 4.51 -12.90 -15.45
N SER A 408 5.62 -13.26 -16.08
CA SER A 408 6.78 -12.36 -16.26
C SER A 408 6.43 -11.20 -17.20
N SER A 409 6.93 -10.02 -16.90
CA SER A 409 6.85 -8.87 -17.82
C SER A 409 7.73 -9.07 -19.07
N VAL A 410 8.74 -9.93 -19.00
CA VAL A 410 9.60 -10.28 -20.14
C VAL A 410 9.24 -11.67 -20.64
N PRO A 411 9.00 -11.85 -21.94
CA PRO A 411 8.78 -13.17 -22.52
C PRO A 411 9.96 -14.11 -22.27
N SER A 412 9.70 -15.42 -22.26
CA SER A 412 10.75 -16.43 -22.11
C SER A 412 11.78 -16.38 -23.25
N GLU A 413 12.96 -16.99 -23.03
CA GLU A 413 14.06 -17.01 -24.00
C GLU A 413 13.65 -17.54 -25.37
N LYS A 414 12.71 -18.48 -25.43
CA LYS A 414 12.15 -19.00 -26.69
C LYS A 414 11.60 -17.89 -27.59
N TYR A 415 11.06 -16.83 -27.02
CA TYR A 415 10.43 -15.71 -27.73
C TYR A 415 11.30 -14.46 -27.75
N THR A 416 12.42 -14.46 -27.02
CA THR A 416 13.35 -13.33 -26.92
C THR A 416 14.46 -13.49 -27.95
N LYS A 417 14.44 -12.65 -28.99
CA LYS A 417 15.49 -12.55 -30.00
C LYS A 417 16.30 -11.28 -29.79
N GLU A 418 17.52 -11.23 -30.29
CA GLU A 418 18.40 -10.07 -30.17
C GLU A 418 17.79 -8.78 -30.74
N ASP A 419 16.94 -8.91 -31.76
CA ASP A 419 16.24 -7.80 -32.40
C ASP A 419 14.87 -7.47 -31.76
N SER A 420 14.44 -8.21 -30.74
CA SER A 420 13.16 -7.96 -30.07
C SER A 420 13.07 -6.54 -29.55
N PRO A 421 11.93 -5.84 -29.69
CA PRO A 421 11.77 -4.47 -29.23
C PRO A 421 12.14 -4.26 -27.75
N TRP A 422 11.81 -5.21 -26.88
CA TRP A 422 12.12 -5.17 -25.45
C TRP A 422 13.60 -5.41 -25.10
N VAL A 423 14.38 -5.95 -26.00
CA VAL A 423 15.84 -6.08 -25.86
C VAL A 423 16.53 -4.76 -26.25
N LYS A 424 16.07 -4.13 -27.32
CA LYS A 424 16.61 -2.87 -27.82
C LYS A 424 16.23 -1.66 -26.98
N ASN A 425 14.98 -1.63 -26.50
CA ASN A 425 14.40 -0.49 -25.77
C ASN A 425 14.11 -0.88 -24.33
N LYS A 426 14.90 -0.38 -23.39
CA LYS A 426 14.75 -0.73 -21.95
C LYS A 426 13.67 0.05 -21.21
N GLY A 427 12.95 0.95 -21.89
CA GLY A 427 12.02 1.87 -21.26
C GLY A 427 12.72 2.94 -20.42
N TYR A 428 11.95 3.68 -19.65
CA TYR A 428 12.40 4.73 -18.76
C TYR A 428 11.83 4.54 -17.37
N VAL A 429 12.57 4.91 -16.34
CA VAL A 429 12.11 4.76 -14.94
C VAL A 429 12.05 6.12 -14.26
N MET A 430 10.86 6.50 -13.80
CA MET A 430 10.60 7.78 -13.14
C MET A 430 10.32 7.59 -11.64
N PRO A 431 10.80 8.50 -10.78
CA PRO A 431 10.30 8.55 -9.42
C PRO A 431 8.79 8.77 -9.41
N ASN A 432 8.07 7.93 -8.68
CA ASN A 432 6.62 7.96 -8.59
C ASN A 432 6.09 9.36 -8.25
N SER A 433 6.72 10.05 -7.31
CA SER A 433 6.34 11.42 -6.89
C SER A 433 6.56 12.51 -7.95
N ARG A 434 7.19 12.22 -9.09
CA ARG A 434 7.54 13.21 -10.13
C ARG A 434 6.76 13.03 -11.44
N ILE A 435 5.81 12.09 -11.48
CA ILE A 435 5.01 11.82 -12.70
C ILE A 435 4.20 13.06 -13.11
N ILE A 436 3.55 13.74 -12.16
CA ILE A 436 2.79 14.95 -12.45
C ILE A 436 3.68 16.07 -13.00
N ASP A 437 4.88 16.22 -12.43
CA ASP A 437 5.84 17.21 -12.93
C ASP A 437 6.33 16.88 -14.36
N ALA A 438 6.56 15.60 -14.65
CA ALA A 438 6.98 15.16 -15.97
C ALA A 438 5.90 15.44 -17.05
N LEU A 439 4.63 15.19 -16.70
CA LEU A 439 3.51 15.51 -17.61
C LEU A 439 3.35 17.02 -17.85
N LEU A 440 3.57 17.84 -16.81
CA LEU A 440 3.44 19.29 -16.92
C LEU A 440 4.64 19.96 -17.58
N ASN A 441 5.83 19.43 -17.36
CA ASN A 441 7.11 20.07 -17.73
C ASN A 441 8.07 19.07 -18.42
N PRO A 442 7.69 18.47 -19.56
CA PRO A 442 8.57 17.53 -20.26
C PRO A 442 9.90 18.19 -20.65
N GLY A 443 11.00 17.46 -20.50
CA GLY A 443 12.35 17.93 -20.79
C GLY A 443 13.01 18.76 -19.68
N GLN A 444 12.29 19.13 -18.62
CA GLN A 444 12.88 19.80 -17.46
C GLN A 444 13.87 18.86 -16.76
N GLU A 445 14.95 19.43 -16.22
CA GLU A 445 15.92 18.70 -15.42
C GLU A 445 15.46 18.60 -13.96
N MET A 446 15.72 17.46 -13.34
CA MET A 446 15.55 17.23 -11.91
C MET A 446 16.78 16.55 -11.31
N GLN A 447 17.05 16.77 -10.04
CA GLN A 447 18.08 16.06 -9.29
C GLN A 447 17.49 14.86 -8.54
N ARG A 448 18.21 13.75 -8.55
CA ARG A 448 17.89 12.56 -7.76
C ARG A 448 19.18 11.85 -7.36
N ASN A 449 19.40 11.62 -6.07
CA ASN A 449 20.55 10.90 -5.54
C ASN A 449 21.91 11.44 -6.04
N GLY A 450 22.02 12.76 -6.24
CA GLY A 450 23.22 13.43 -6.75
C GLY A 450 23.39 13.41 -8.28
N GLU A 451 22.44 12.83 -9.01
CA GLU A 451 22.43 12.77 -10.48
C GLU A 451 21.35 13.68 -11.09
N ILE A 452 21.55 14.09 -12.33
CA ILE A 452 20.58 14.91 -13.08
C ILE A 452 19.84 14.03 -14.08
N TYR A 453 18.52 14.11 -14.06
CA TYR A 453 17.61 13.42 -14.97
C TYR A 453 16.77 14.42 -15.75
N LYS A 454 16.44 14.10 -17.00
CA LYS A 454 15.45 14.86 -17.80
C LYS A 454 14.09 14.18 -17.69
N LEU A 455 13.05 14.98 -17.48
CA LEU A 455 11.68 14.49 -17.43
C LEU A 455 11.23 14.03 -18.83
N PRO A 456 10.68 12.80 -18.99
CA PRO A 456 10.26 12.29 -20.30
C PRO A 456 9.04 13.02 -20.83
N HIS A 457 8.83 12.96 -22.15
CA HIS A 457 7.64 13.51 -22.80
C HIS A 457 6.59 12.42 -23.02
N MET A 458 5.83 12.12 -22.00
CA MET A 458 4.73 11.16 -22.04
C MET A 458 3.54 11.72 -22.81
N ARG A 459 2.94 10.92 -23.69
CA ARG A 459 1.82 11.28 -24.57
C ARG A 459 0.63 10.35 -24.44
N VAL A 460 0.89 9.07 -24.19
CA VAL A 460 -0.15 8.06 -23.98
C VAL A 460 0.01 7.47 -22.60
N SER A 461 -1.09 7.33 -21.85
CA SER A 461 -1.12 6.59 -20.60
C SER A 461 -1.92 5.30 -20.75
N VAL A 462 -1.38 4.21 -20.15
CA VAL A 462 -2.13 2.98 -19.90
C VAL A 462 -2.24 2.80 -18.40
N SER A 463 -3.45 2.88 -17.86
CA SER A 463 -3.74 2.60 -16.46
C SER A 463 -4.31 1.20 -16.31
N ALA A 464 -3.68 0.37 -15.49
CA ALA A 464 -4.17 -0.96 -15.12
C ALA A 464 -3.85 -1.22 -13.65
N SER A 465 -4.85 -1.59 -12.89
CA SER A 465 -4.72 -1.81 -11.44
C SER A 465 -4.32 -0.56 -10.64
N GLY A 466 -4.61 0.64 -11.13
CA GLY A 466 -4.31 1.90 -10.44
C GLY A 466 -5.02 3.10 -11.03
N SER A 467 -5.05 4.19 -10.27
CA SER A 467 -5.59 5.48 -10.72
C SER A 467 -4.73 6.62 -10.18
N ILE A 468 -4.28 7.48 -11.07
CA ILE A 468 -3.51 8.67 -10.70
C ILE A 468 -4.30 9.58 -9.73
N PHE A 469 -5.63 9.65 -9.89
CA PHE A 469 -6.50 10.51 -9.09
C PHE A 469 -6.84 9.99 -7.70
N THR A 470 -6.32 8.83 -7.32
CA THR A 470 -6.49 8.25 -5.98
C THR A 470 -5.16 7.92 -5.33
N ARG A 471 -4.04 8.30 -5.97
CA ARG A 471 -2.71 7.92 -5.54
C ARG A 471 -1.71 9.08 -5.44
N HIS A 472 -1.83 10.09 -6.29
CA HIS A 472 -0.94 11.25 -6.30
C HIS A 472 -1.55 12.42 -5.52
N GLN A 473 -0.68 13.22 -4.90
CA GLN A 473 -1.04 14.44 -4.20
C GLN A 473 -1.35 15.56 -5.20
N ASP A 474 -2.04 16.60 -4.73
CA ASP A 474 -2.42 17.77 -5.51
C ASP A 474 -3.22 17.39 -6.76
N ILE A 475 -4.41 16.88 -6.52
CA ILE A 475 -5.27 16.33 -7.57
C ILE A 475 -5.67 17.39 -8.61
N ASN A 476 -5.71 18.66 -8.21
CA ASN A 476 -6.00 19.76 -9.15
C ASN A 476 -4.87 19.93 -10.18
N ARG A 477 -3.60 19.76 -9.78
CA ARG A 477 -2.46 19.67 -10.70
C ARG A 477 -2.50 18.39 -11.52
N ALA A 478 -2.89 17.26 -10.92
CA ALA A 478 -3.02 15.99 -11.63
C ALA A 478 -4.03 16.08 -12.78
N VAL A 479 -5.18 16.74 -12.58
CA VAL A 479 -6.15 17.00 -13.66
C VAL A 479 -5.53 17.83 -14.79
N GLN A 480 -4.75 18.86 -14.47
CA GLN A 480 -4.08 19.68 -15.49
C GLN A 480 -3.01 18.88 -16.25
N ALA A 481 -2.27 18.03 -15.54
CA ALA A 481 -1.26 17.15 -16.14
C ALA A 481 -1.90 16.11 -17.08
N TRP A 482 -3.00 15.51 -16.65
CA TRP A 482 -3.73 14.52 -17.42
C TRP A 482 -4.26 15.05 -18.76
N LYS A 483 -4.69 16.32 -18.79
CA LYS A 483 -5.08 17.03 -20.02
C LYS A 483 -3.95 17.20 -21.05
N LYS A 484 -2.70 16.95 -20.68
CA LYS A 484 -1.54 17.02 -21.60
C LYS A 484 -1.34 15.74 -22.43
N LEU A 485 -1.92 14.64 -21.98
CA LEU A 485 -1.84 13.36 -22.69
C LEU A 485 -2.67 13.39 -23.99
N ASP A 486 -2.13 12.81 -25.04
CA ASP A 486 -2.82 12.66 -26.32
C ASP A 486 -3.90 11.58 -26.24
N THR A 487 -3.65 10.50 -25.49
CA THR A 487 -4.60 9.39 -25.27
C THR A 487 -4.43 8.81 -23.86
N VAL A 488 -5.55 8.52 -23.23
CA VAL A 488 -5.62 7.81 -21.95
C VAL A 488 -6.43 6.53 -22.13
N ILE A 489 -5.80 5.40 -21.84
CA ILE A 489 -6.38 4.06 -21.90
C ILE A 489 -6.46 3.51 -20.48
N THR A 490 -7.64 3.07 -20.04
CA THR A 490 -7.83 2.51 -18.69
C THR A 490 -8.47 1.13 -18.78
N ILE A 491 -7.84 0.15 -18.14
CA ILE A 491 -8.37 -1.20 -17.90
C ILE A 491 -8.92 -1.19 -16.48
N GLU A 492 -10.25 -1.19 -16.30
CA GLU A 492 -10.86 -0.89 -15.01
C GLU A 492 -12.23 -1.59 -14.86
N PRO A 493 -12.52 -2.21 -13.73
CA PRO A 493 -13.83 -2.80 -13.47
C PRO A 493 -14.92 -1.76 -13.12
N TYR A 494 -14.53 -0.54 -12.69
CA TYR A 494 -15.48 0.46 -12.18
C TYR A 494 -15.30 1.82 -12.82
N TRP A 495 -16.37 2.63 -12.85
CA TRP A 495 -16.33 4.04 -13.26
C TRP A 495 -15.66 4.90 -12.18
N THR A 496 -14.37 4.67 -11.96
CA THR A 496 -13.53 5.50 -11.10
C THR A 496 -13.29 6.88 -11.70
N SER A 497 -12.75 7.80 -10.91
CA SER A 497 -12.32 9.12 -11.40
C SER A 497 -11.36 9.01 -12.58
N GLY A 498 -10.44 8.03 -12.54
CA GLY A 498 -9.51 7.75 -13.64
C GLY A 498 -10.23 7.29 -14.90
N ALA A 499 -11.18 6.37 -14.77
CA ALA A 499 -11.99 5.90 -15.91
C ALA A 499 -12.80 7.03 -16.55
N LYS A 500 -13.46 7.87 -15.72
CA LYS A 500 -14.24 9.04 -16.19
C LYS A 500 -13.39 10.09 -16.92
N LEU A 501 -12.09 10.15 -16.66
CA LEU A 501 -11.15 11.07 -17.31
C LEU A 501 -10.31 10.40 -18.41
N SER A 502 -10.68 9.20 -18.84
CA SER A 502 -10.00 8.45 -19.90
C SER A 502 -10.67 8.66 -21.28
N ASP A 503 -9.96 8.27 -22.33
CA ASP A 503 -10.47 8.24 -23.70
C ASP A 503 -11.07 6.88 -24.06
N ILE A 504 -10.43 5.80 -23.58
CA ILE A 504 -10.76 4.40 -23.85
C ILE A 504 -10.86 3.68 -22.52
N VAL A 505 -11.99 3.04 -22.22
CA VAL A 505 -12.25 2.35 -20.94
C VAL A 505 -12.61 0.89 -21.20
N LEU A 506 -11.65 0.01 -21.00
CA LEU A 506 -11.72 -1.44 -21.22
C LEU A 506 -12.28 -2.13 -19.96
N PRO A 507 -13.46 -2.75 -20.01
CA PRO A 507 -14.12 -3.36 -18.86
C PRO A 507 -13.37 -4.61 -18.38
N ALA A 508 -12.85 -4.56 -17.15
CA ALA A 508 -12.11 -5.65 -16.54
C ALA A 508 -12.98 -6.53 -15.63
N ALA A 509 -12.69 -7.83 -15.62
CA ALA A 509 -13.27 -8.81 -14.71
C ALA A 509 -12.52 -8.79 -13.36
N ILE A 510 -13.27 -8.88 -12.25
CA ILE A 510 -12.72 -9.00 -10.89
C ILE A 510 -12.55 -10.47 -10.47
N GLU A 511 -11.92 -10.73 -9.32
CA GLU A 511 -11.51 -12.08 -8.91
C GLU A 511 -12.64 -13.13 -8.96
N PRO A 512 -13.88 -12.90 -8.49
CA PRO A 512 -14.94 -13.90 -8.57
C PRO A 512 -15.45 -14.20 -10.00
N GLU A 513 -15.03 -13.40 -10.98
CA GLU A 513 -15.46 -13.50 -12.39
C GLU A 513 -14.43 -14.23 -13.28
N ARG A 514 -13.27 -14.62 -12.75
CA ARG A 514 -12.16 -15.24 -13.51
C ARG A 514 -11.44 -16.32 -12.72
N ASN A 515 -10.67 -17.13 -13.41
CA ASN A 515 -9.76 -18.09 -12.80
C ASN A 515 -8.37 -17.49 -12.65
N ASP A 516 -7.70 -17.78 -11.53
CA ASP A 516 -6.31 -17.41 -11.28
C ASP A 516 -5.74 -18.25 -10.12
N ILE A 517 -4.53 -17.95 -9.70
CA ILE A 517 -3.83 -18.57 -8.57
C ILE A 517 -3.15 -17.49 -7.74
N GLU A 518 -3.17 -17.61 -6.41
CA GLU A 518 -2.54 -16.67 -5.52
C GLU A 518 -1.85 -17.38 -4.36
N GLN A 519 -0.95 -16.70 -3.71
CA GLN A 519 -0.23 -17.19 -2.54
C GLN A 519 -0.60 -16.36 -1.30
N SER A 520 -0.71 -17.01 -0.14
CA SER A 520 -0.87 -16.28 1.10
C SER A 520 0.37 -15.45 1.37
N ASN A 521 0.20 -14.21 1.71
CA ASN A 521 1.21 -13.19 2.00
C ASN A 521 2.69 -13.56 1.68
N ALA A 522 3.66 -12.74 2.05
CA ALA A 522 5.08 -12.96 1.71
C ALA A 522 5.68 -14.27 2.26
N THR A 523 5.01 -14.95 3.17
CA THR A 523 5.49 -16.16 3.84
C THR A 523 5.05 -17.46 3.21
N GLY A 524 3.97 -17.41 2.43
CA GLY A 524 3.60 -18.48 1.55
C GLY A 524 3.12 -19.78 2.19
N GLU A 525 2.54 -19.76 3.39
CA GLU A 525 2.00 -20.98 4.01
C GLU A 525 0.91 -21.66 3.17
N TYR A 526 0.24 -20.89 2.31
CA TYR A 526 -0.81 -21.39 1.43
C TYR A 526 -0.61 -20.94 -0.01
N ILE A 527 -1.01 -21.81 -0.93
CA ILE A 527 -1.35 -21.45 -2.30
C ILE A 527 -2.86 -21.62 -2.44
N PHE A 528 -3.53 -20.63 -3.01
CA PHE A 528 -4.96 -20.58 -3.20
C PHE A 528 -5.34 -20.58 -4.68
N ALA A 529 -6.38 -21.32 -5.03
CA ALA A 529 -7.07 -21.19 -6.30
C ALA A 529 -8.02 -19.99 -6.24
N ILE A 530 -7.97 -19.11 -7.20
CA ILE A 530 -9.01 -18.13 -7.48
C ILE A 530 -9.91 -18.76 -8.52
N LYS A 531 -11.09 -19.23 -8.11
CA LYS A 531 -12.01 -19.91 -9.03
C LYS A 531 -13.11 -18.96 -9.46
N GLN A 532 -13.43 -19.00 -10.74
CA GLN A 532 -14.57 -18.27 -11.27
C GLN A 532 -15.87 -18.76 -10.58
N ALA A 533 -16.48 -17.90 -9.81
CA ALA A 533 -17.74 -18.19 -9.12
C ALA A 533 -18.95 -17.78 -9.97
N VAL A 534 -18.85 -16.67 -10.71
CA VAL A 534 -19.90 -16.11 -11.55
C VAL A 534 -19.36 -15.74 -12.92
N GLN A 535 -20.23 -15.61 -13.92
CA GLN A 535 -19.84 -15.08 -15.22
C GLN A 535 -19.46 -13.60 -15.11
N PRO A 536 -18.50 -13.12 -15.90
CA PRO A 536 -18.17 -11.71 -15.96
C PRO A 536 -19.41 -10.84 -16.24
N MET A 537 -19.51 -9.74 -15.53
CA MET A 537 -20.62 -8.80 -15.71
C MET A 537 -20.53 -8.10 -17.06
N GLY A 538 -21.67 -8.07 -17.78
CA GLY A 538 -21.74 -7.45 -19.11
C GLY A 538 -20.82 -8.14 -20.11
N GLU A 539 -19.91 -7.38 -20.69
CA GLU A 539 -18.90 -7.86 -21.62
C GLU A 539 -17.48 -7.81 -21.03
N SER A 540 -17.34 -7.72 -19.69
CA SER A 540 -16.02 -7.65 -19.04
C SER A 540 -15.15 -8.86 -19.39
N ARG A 541 -13.84 -8.63 -19.51
CA ARG A 541 -12.82 -9.67 -19.79
C ARG A 541 -11.72 -9.61 -18.73
N SER A 542 -11.00 -10.72 -18.58
CA SER A 542 -9.79 -10.72 -17.77
C SER A 542 -8.73 -9.78 -18.36
N ASP A 543 -7.87 -9.22 -17.51
CA ASP A 543 -6.75 -8.38 -17.95
C ASP A 543 -5.84 -9.11 -18.95
N PHE A 544 -5.70 -10.43 -18.79
CA PHE A 544 -4.94 -11.28 -19.73
C PHE A 544 -5.57 -11.26 -21.13
N GLU A 545 -6.87 -11.48 -21.23
CA GLU A 545 -7.58 -11.49 -22.52
C GLU A 545 -7.59 -10.10 -23.19
N ILE A 546 -7.70 -9.03 -22.39
CA ILE A 546 -7.62 -7.66 -22.90
C ILE A 546 -6.23 -7.38 -23.50
N CYS A 547 -5.17 -7.62 -22.73
CA CYS A 547 -3.80 -7.37 -23.18
C CYS A 547 -3.39 -8.30 -24.34
N LYS A 548 -3.84 -9.56 -24.34
CA LYS A 548 -3.70 -10.48 -25.47
C LYS A 548 -4.34 -9.91 -26.74
N GLY A 549 -5.56 -9.38 -26.62
CA GLY A 549 -6.29 -8.77 -27.72
C GLY A 549 -5.57 -7.56 -28.34
N ILE A 550 -4.92 -6.73 -27.53
CA ILE A 550 -4.08 -5.61 -28.00
C ILE A 550 -2.83 -6.15 -28.70
N CYS A 551 -2.11 -7.11 -28.09
CA CYS A 551 -0.91 -7.73 -28.68
C CYS A 551 -1.21 -8.43 -30.02
N LYS A 552 -2.40 -9.02 -30.18
CA LYS A 552 -2.86 -9.60 -31.43
C LYS A 552 -2.87 -8.59 -32.58
N ARG A 553 -3.29 -7.34 -32.34
CA ARG A 553 -3.29 -6.25 -33.33
C ARG A 553 -1.89 -5.88 -33.80
N TRP A 554 -0.89 -6.16 -32.97
CA TRP A 554 0.53 -5.97 -33.32
C TRP A 554 1.17 -7.21 -33.95
N GLY A 555 0.43 -8.32 -34.11
CA GLY A 555 0.97 -9.60 -34.56
C GLY A 555 1.83 -10.31 -33.51
N MET A 556 1.66 -9.97 -32.24
CA MET A 556 2.47 -10.45 -31.11
C MET A 556 1.67 -11.30 -30.09
N GLU A 557 0.53 -11.83 -30.48
CA GLU A 557 -0.32 -12.66 -29.60
C GLU A 557 0.46 -13.87 -29.04
N GLU A 558 1.17 -14.60 -29.90
CA GLU A 558 1.95 -15.78 -29.48
C GLU A 558 3.09 -15.41 -28.54
N VAL A 559 3.74 -14.28 -28.73
CA VAL A 559 4.80 -13.77 -27.83
C VAL A 559 4.20 -13.43 -26.46
N PHE A 560 3.02 -12.82 -26.41
CA PHE A 560 2.36 -12.47 -25.18
C PHE A 560 1.90 -13.71 -24.41
N THR A 561 1.23 -14.64 -25.08
CA THR A 561 0.66 -15.84 -24.46
C THR A 561 1.68 -16.97 -24.28
N GLU A 562 2.78 -16.96 -25.02
CA GLU A 562 3.69 -18.11 -25.20
C GLU A 562 2.95 -19.38 -25.64
N GLY A 563 1.88 -19.19 -26.44
CA GLY A 563 1.03 -20.27 -26.94
C GLY A 563 0.10 -20.88 -25.89
N LYS A 564 -0.06 -20.25 -24.71
CA LYS A 564 -0.81 -20.79 -23.57
C LYS A 564 -2.08 -20.00 -23.30
N THR A 565 -3.11 -20.69 -22.82
CA THR A 565 -4.31 -20.12 -22.20
C THR A 565 -4.03 -19.71 -20.76
N GLU A 566 -4.94 -18.95 -20.13
CA GLU A 566 -4.86 -18.59 -18.69
C GLU A 566 -4.76 -19.84 -17.81
N MET A 567 -5.57 -20.87 -18.09
CA MET A 567 -5.56 -22.10 -17.29
C MET A 567 -4.25 -22.89 -17.45
N GLU A 568 -3.66 -22.90 -18.62
CA GLU A 568 -2.35 -23.52 -18.84
C GLU A 568 -1.23 -22.78 -18.11
N TRP A 569 -1.28 -21.44 -18.06
CA TRP A 569 -0.39 -20.66 -17.21
C TRP A 569 -0.57 -20.96 -15.72
N ILE A 570 -1.81 -21.07 -15.23
CA ILE A 570 -2.11 -21.42 -13.85
C ILE A 570 -1.52 -22.80 -13.51
N LYS A 571 -1.71 -23.78 -14.39
CA LYS A 571 -1.15 -25.14 -14.23
C LYS A 571 0.38 -25.13 -14.19
N GLU A 572 1.02 -24.38 -15.06
CA GLU A 572 2.48 -24.28 -15.11
C GLU A 572 3.06 -23.59 -13.85
N ILE A 573 2.43 -22.49 -13.41
CA ILE A 573 2.82 -21.79 -12.17
C ILE A 573 2.68 -22.71 -10.95
N PHE A 574 1.61 -23.49 -10.89
CA PHE A 574 1.43 -24.49 -9.82
C PHE A 574 2.48 -25.60 -9.89
N ALA A 575 2.78 -26.11 -11.08
CA ALA A 575 3.80 -27.15 -11.26
C ALA A 575 5.19 -26.68 -10.84
N ASP A 576 5.59 -25.45 -11.21
CA ASP A 576 6.87 -24.85 -10.75
C ASP A 576 6.90 -24.74 -9.21
N ALA A 577 5.79 -24.35 -8.57
CA ALA A 577 5.70 -24.29 -7.12
C ALA A 577 5.80 -25.68 -6.46
N VAL A 578 5.20 -26.71 -7.07
CA VAL A 578 5.32 -28.11 -6.62
C VAL A 578 6.76 -28.60 -6.69
N ASP A 579 7.47 -28.29 -7.78
CA ASP A 579 8.87 -28.71 -7.94
C ASP A 579 9.79 -27.98 -6.95
N GLN A 580 9.57 -26.70 -6.70
CA GLN A 580 10.24 -25.98 -5.63
C GLN A 580 9.93 -26.60 -4.25
N ALA A 581 8.69 -26.97 -3.98
CA ALA A 581 8.29 -27.59 -2.72
C ALA A 581 9.00 -28.95 -2.53
N LYS A 582 9.10 -29.77 -3.55
CA LYS A 582 9.88 -31.03 -3.51
C LYS A 582 11.35 -30.75 -3.18
N ALA A 583 11.96 -29.77 -3.85
CA ALA A 583 13.35 -29.38 -3.58
C ALA A 583 13.56 -28.88 -2.13
N LEU A 584 12.53 -28.32 -1.51
CA LEU A 584 12.48 -27.90 -0.11
C LEU A 584 12.14 -29.07 0.83
N GLY A 585 11.93 -30.29 0.29
CA GLY A 585 11.67 -31.51 1.05
C GLY A 585 10.21 -31.66 1.54
N TYR A 586 9.25 -31.11 0.81
CA TYR A 586 7.83 -31.40 1.02
C TYR A 586 7.45 -32.63 0.17
N ASP A 587 7.08 -33.74 0.81
CA ASP A 587 6.87 -35.02 0.12
C ASP A 587 5.41 -35.27 -0.27
N LYS A 588 4.45 -34.69 0.44
CA LYS A 588 3.01 -34.88 0.22
C LYS A 588 2.40 -33.65 -0.43
N LEU A 589 2.47 -33.62 -1.75
CA LEU A 589 1.93 -32.53 -2.54
C LEU A 589 0.77 -33.03 -3.40
N PRO A 590 -0.34 -32.27 -3.51
CA PRO A 590 -1.47 -32.64 -4.33
C PRO A 590 -1.11 -32.53 -5.82
N THR A 591 -1.82 -33.26 -6.65
CA THR A 591 -1.91 -32.99 -8.09
C THR A 591 -2.61 -31.65 -8.33
N PHE A 592 -2.51 -31.10 -9.55
CA PHE A 592 -3.23 -29.87 -9.89
C PHE A 592 -4.75 -30.03 -9.70
N ASP A 593 -5.32 -31.15 -10.11
CA ASP A 593 -6.77 -31.38 -10.04
C ASP A 593 -7.24 -31.48 -8.58
N GLU A 594 -6.51 -32.16 -7.71
CA GLU A 594 -6.79 -32.21 -6.27
C GLU A 594 -6.67 -30.81 -5.61
N PHE A 595 -5.63 -30.05 -5.99
CA PHE A 595 -5.49 -28.66 -5.53
C PHE A 595 -6.67 -27.81 -5.99
N TRP A 596 -6.98 -27.90 -7.28
CA TRP A 596 -8.03 -27.10 -7.88
C TRP A 596 -9.41 -27.45 -7.29
N GLU A 597 -9.69 -28.74 -7.09
CA GLU A 597 -10.93 -29.20 -6.44
C GLU A 597 -11.05 -28.65 -5.02
N LYS A 598 -10.01 -28.83 -4.19
CA LYS A 598 -9.99 -28.38 -2.81
C LYS A 598 -9.99 -26.86 -2.67
N GLY A 599 -9.31 -26.14 -3.57
CA GLY A 599 -9.16 -24.69 -3.56
C GLY A 599 -7.87 -24.19 -2.91
N TYR A 600 -7.13 -25.01 -2.18
CA TYR A 600 -5.87 -24.60 -1.57
C TYR A 600 -4.94 -25.77 -1.26
N VAL A 601 -3.65 -25.45 -1.14
CA VAL A 601 -2.64 -26.30 -0.51
C VAL A 601 -1.97 -25.55 0.63
N LYS A 602 -1.72 -26.24 1.74
CA LYS A 602 -0.99 -25.70 2.91
C LYS A 602 0.38 -26.36 3.01
N PHE A 603 1.39 -25.53 3.30
CA PHE A 603 2.74 -25.97 3.63
C PHE A 603 2.95 -25.88 5.13
N ASP A 604 3.18 -27.01 5.80
CA ASP A 604 3.40 -27.03 7.24
C ASP A 604 4.85 -26.68 7.58
N LYS A 605 5.03 -25.89 8.65
CA LYS A 605 6.35 -25.54 9.18
C LYS A 605 7.08 -26.78 9.69
N LYS A 606 8.33 -26.98 9.25
CA LYS A 606 9.17 -28.06 9.73
C LYS A 606 9.73 -27.75 11.13
N ASP A 607 9.99 -28.79 11.94
CA ASP A 607 10.44 -28.64 13.34
C ASP A 607 11.76 -27.88 13.49
N GLU A 608 12.66 -27.95 12.51
CA GLU A 608 13.93 -27.23 12.48
C GLU A 608 13.76 -25.70 12.30
N GLU A 609 12.58 -25.26 11.88
CA GLU A 609 12.25 -23.86 11.63
C GLU A 609 11.86 -23.09 12.90
N LYS A 610 11.88 -23.72 14.06
CA LYS A 610 11.56 -23.10 15.36
C LYS A 610 12.67 -22.17 15.89
N LYS A 611 13.79 -21.98 15.18
CA LYS A 611 14.80 -21.00 15.57
C LYS A 611 14.27 -19.59 15.36
N TYR A 612 14.25 -18.81 16.43
CA TYR A 612 13.80 -17.43 16.39
C TYR A 612 14.77 -16.57 15.57
N TYR A 613 14.28 -16.02 14.50
CA TYR A 613 15.06 -15.12 13.67
C TYR A 613 15.14 -13.72 14.28
N ALA A 614 16.34 -13.17 14.35
CA ALA A 614 16.61 -11.78 14.70
C ALA A 614 17.33 -11.10 13.54
N ARG A 615 16.75 -10.09 12.95
CA ARG A 615 17.39 -9.30 11.89
C ARG A 615 18.71 -8.74 12.39
N PHE A 616 19.75 -8.82 11.58
CA PHE A 616 21.13 -8.41 11.90
C PHE A 616 21.86 -9.26 12.97
N ALA A 617 21.34 -10.41 13.38
CA ALA A 617 22.04 -11.26 14.37
C ALA A 617 23.44 -11.69 13.89
N ASN A 618 23.60 -12.06 12.64
CA ASN A 618 24.90 -12.42 12.06
C ASN A 618 25.86 -11.22 12.02
N PHE A 619 25.38 -10.04 11.62
CA PHE A 619 26.18 -8.80 11.68
C PHE A 619 26.62 -8.50 13.12
N ARG A 620 25.72 -8.62 14.10
CA ARG A 620 26.06 -8.45 15.51
C ARG A 620 27.11 -9.46 15.98
N LYS A 621 27.01 -10.71 15.57
CA LYS A 621 27.97 -11.77 15.92
C LYS A 621 29.38 -11.44 15.38
N ASN A 622 29.49 -11.05 14.12
CA ASN A 622 30.78 -10.71 13.51
C ASN A 622 30.57 -9.71 12.34
N PRO A 623 30.69 -8.38 12.60
CA PRO A 623 30.46 -7.35 11.59
C PRO A 623 31.51 -7.36 10.46
N ASN A 624 32.69 -7.94 10.68
CA ASN A 624 33.71 -8.04 9.64
C ASN A 624 33.43 -9.17 8.66
N LYS A 625 32.85 -10.29 9.14
CA LYS A 625 32.42 -11.41 8.30
C LYS A 625 31.08 -11.14 7.60
N PHE A 626 30.12 -10.57 8.31
CA PHE A 626 28.75 -10.30 7.82
C PHE A 626 28.55 -8.79 7.67
N ARG A 627 29.32 -8.22 6.74
CA ARG A 627 29.29 -6.78 6.47
C ARG A 627 27.93 -6.36 5.93
N LEU A 628 27.50 -5.15 6.29
CA LEU A 628 26.36 -4.50 5.64
C LEU A 628 26.72 -4.02 4.22
N GLY A 629 25.74 -3.77 3.38
CA GLY A 629 25.94 -3.28 2.01
C GLY A 629 26.37 -1.80 1.91
N THR A 630 26.67 -1.15 3.03
CA THR A 630 27.20 0.22 3.07
C THR A 630 28.69 0.26 2.68
N PRO A 631 29.24 1.40 2.24
CA PRO A 631 30.67 1.52 1.95
C PRO A 631 31.60 1.10 3.11
N SER A 632 31.22 1.45 4.35
CA SER A 632 31.96 1.04 5.55
C SER A 632 31.75 -0.43 5.93
N GLY A 633 30.70 -1.07 5.42
CA GLY A 633 30.23 -2.39 5.88
C GLY A 633 29.57 -2.36 7.26
N LYS A 634 29.30 -1.17 7.80
CA LYS A 634 28.69 -0.91 9.10
C LYS A 634 27.48 0.02 8.97
N ILE A 635 26.79 0.28 10.06
CA ILE A 635 25.73 1.28 10.12
C ILE A 635 26.34 2.68 9.99
N GLU A 636 25.91 3.44 8.98
CA GLU A 636 26.40 4.79 8.73
C GLU A 636 25.52 5.84 9.41
N ILE A 637 25.88 6.24 10.63
CA ILE A 637 25.26 7.38 11.32
C ILE A 637 25.61 8.69 10.61
N TYR A 638 26.80 8.75 10.00
CA TYR A 638 27.20 9.76 9.02
C TYR A 638 27.56 9.05 7.72
N SER A 639 26.83 9.41 6.64
CA SER A 639 27.10 8.90 5.31
C SER A 639 27.92 9.90 4.50
N PRO A 640 29.18 9.61 4.16
CA PRO A 640 29.97 10.48 3.30
C PRO A 640 29.44 10.52 1.87
N VAL A 641 28.69 9.51 1.45
CA VAL A 641 28.05 9.49 0.11
C VAL A 641 26.98 10.55 0.02
N ILE A 642 26.05 10.58 0.98
CA ILE A 642 25.00 11.61 1.02
C ILE A 642 25.62 13.01 1.18
N ALA A 643 26.59 13.17 2.08
CA ALA A 643 27.26 14.44 2.29
C ALA A 643 27.91 15.03 1.02
N LYS A 644 28.41 14.17 0.12
CA LYS A 644 28.99 14.59 -1.18
C LYS A 644 27.95 15.12 -2.17
N MET A 645 26.67 14.76 -2.01
CA MET A 645 25.60 15.24 -2.87
C MET A 645 25.30 16.73 -2.65
N LYS A 646 25.69 17.29 -1.50
CA LYS A 646 25.58 18.70 -1.12
C LYS A 646 24.15 19.27 -1.19
N TYR A 647 23.18 18.49 -0.76
CA TYR A 647 21.81 18.97 -0.57
C TYR A 647 21.73 19.87 0.64
N ASP A 648 21.07 21.02 0.52
CA ASP A 648 20.88 21.98 1.63
C ASP A 648 19.94 21.43 2.70
N ASP A 649 19.06 20.53 2.30
CA ASP A 649 18.02 19.91 3.12
C ASP A 649 18.25 18.42 3.40
N CYS A 650 19.38 17.84 3.03
CA CYS A 650 19.76 16.47 3.37
C CYS A 650 21.27 16.37 3.67
N PHE A 651 21.64 16.58 4.92
CA PHE A 651 23.03 16.48 5.39
C PHE A 651 23.50 15.04 5.42
N GLY A 652 24.80 14.83 5.62
CA GLY A 652 25.38 13.49 5.78
C GLY A 652 24.99 12.74 7.06
N HIS A 653 24.05 13.25 7.87
CA HIS A 653 23.55 12.67 9.12
C HIS A 653 22.08 13.05 9.33
N PRO A 654 21.33 12.37 10.22
CA PRO A 654 19.99 12.81 10.58
C PRO A 654 20.02 14.25 11.10
N ALA A 655 19.15 15.11 10.57
CA ALA A 655 19.03 16.50 11.00
C ALA A 655 17.55 16.89 10.97
N TRP A 656 17.18 17.82 11.84
CA TRP A 656 15.86 18.42 11.82
C TRP A 656 15.85 19.61 10.87
N PHE A 657 14.85 19.63 10.01
CA PHE A 657 14.47 20.77 9.19
C PHE A 657 12.98 21.00 9.37
N GLU A 658 12.59 22.25 9.47
CA GLU A 658 11.19 22.60 9.57
C GLU A 658 10.46 22.16 8.30
N PRO A 659 9.36 21.39 8.41
CA PRO A 659 8.55 21.07 7.24
C PRO A 659 7.96 22.33 6.60
N THR A 660 7.74 22.28 5.30
CA THR A 660 7.13 23.37 4.53
C THR A 660 5.77 23.79 5.12
N GLU A 661 5.04 22.85 5.67
CA GLU A 661 3.76 23.08 6.38
C GLU A 661 3.75 22.27 7.68
N TRP A 662 3.64 22.95 8.81
CA TRP A 662 3.54 22.32 10.12
C TRP A 662 2.96 23.28 11.17
N LEU A 663 2.55 22.76 12.32
CA LEU A 663 1.89 23.54 13.38
C LEU A 663 2.82 24.57 14.08
N GLY A 664 4.14 24.46 13.92
CA GLY A 664 5.10 25.42 14.43
C GLY A 664 5.25 26.68 13.58
N ASP A 665 4.80 26.67 12.32
CA ASP A 665 4.77 27.85 11.46
C ASP A 665 3.65 28.80 11.89
N LYS A 666 4.02 29.82 12.67
CA LYS A 666 3.07 30.77 13.27
C LYS A 666 2.29 31.59 12.22
N GLU A 667 2.86 31.86 11.07
CA GLU A 667 2.17 32.65 10.04
C GLU A 667 1.13 31.80 9.30
N LYS A 668 1.47 30.56 8.95
CA LYS A 668 0.52 29.64 8.30
C LYS A 668 -0.60 29.20 9.24
N THR A 669 -0.28 28.97 10.53
CA THR A 669 -1.28 28.53 11.51
C THR A 669 -2.29 29.61 11.89
N LYS A 670 -2.01 30.91 11.66
CA LYS A 670 -3.03 31.95 11.75
C LYS A 670 -4.18 31.72 10.76
N LYS A 671 -3.87 31.22 9.57
CA LYS A 671 -4.84 30.98 8.50
C LYS A 671 -5.38 29.54 8.50
N TYR A 672 -4.51 28.58 8.75
CA TYR A 672 -4.78 27.14 8.74
C TYR A 672 -4.35 26.51 10.08
N PRO A 673 -5.16 26.65 11.14
CA PRO A 673 -4.75 26.29 12.49
C PRO A 673 -4.81 24.80 12.83
N LEU A 674 -5.17 23.96 11.87
CA LEU A 674 -5.31 22.52 12.05
C LEU A 674 -4.40 21.77 11.10
N ALA A 675 -3.67 20.76 11.60
CA ALA A 675 -2.98 19.80 10.77
C ALA A 675 -3.94 18.70 10.34
N LEU A 676 -3.95 18.36 9.06
CA LEU A 676 -4.68 17.23 8.50
C LEU A 676 -3.79 16.00 8.51
N ASN A 677 -4.25 14.92 9.13
CA ASN A 677 -3.63 13.59 9.05
C ASN A 677 -4.53 12.65 8.22
N THR A 678 -3.92 11.90 7.30
CA THR A 678 -4.64 11.06 6.33
C THR A 678 -4.26 9.57 6.44
N PRO A 679 -4.66 8.87 7.53
CA PRO A 679 -4.36 7.45 7.71
C PRO A 679 -5.20 6.58 6.78
N HIS A 680 -4.83 5.29 6.69
CA HIS A 680 -5.65 4.29 6.03
C HIS A 680 -7.00 4.10 6.71
N SER A 681 -8.05 3.96 5.91
CA SER A 681 -9.37 3.55 6.39
C SER A 681 -9.36 2.04 6.72
N ARG A 682 -10.16 1.63 7.71
CA ARG A 682 -10.45 0.21 7.94
C ARG A 682 -11.55 -0.35 7.03
N PHE A 683 -12.20 0.50 6.22
CA PHE A 683 -13.32 0.13 5.36
C PHE A 683 -12.95 0.09 3.88
N ARG A 684 -11.67 0.23 3.54
CA ARG A 684 -11.16 0.15 2.17
C ARG A 684 -9.66 -0.11 2.15
N LEU A 685 -9.15 -0.59 1.01
CA LEU A 685 -7.73 -0.64 0.71
C LEU A 685 -7.40 0.48 -0.29
N HIS A 686 -6.73 1.55 0.17
CA HIS A 686 -6.56 2.76 -0.61
C HIS A 686 -7.93 3.22 -1.17
N SER A 687 -8.12 3.21 -2.50
CA SER A 687 -9.40 3.55 -3.15
C SER A 687 -10.29 2.34 -3.47
N GLN A 688 -9.84 1.12 -3.21
CA GLN A 688 -10.67 -0.06 -3.43
C GLN A 688 -11.74 -0.15 -2.34
N LEU A 689 -12.93 -0.59 -2.74
CA LEU A 689 -14.13 -0.69 -1.91
C LEU A 689 -14.79 0.66 -1.55
N ASP A 690 -14.30 1.80 -2.04
CA ASP A 690 -14.93 3.10 -1.78
C ASP A 690 -16.34 3.21 -2.40
N ASN A 691 -16.61 2.46 -3.47
CA ASN A 691 -17.92 2.31 -4.10
C ASN A 691 -18.82 1.26 -3.44
N SER A 692 -18.35 0.55 -2.42
CA SER A 692 -19.04 -0.64 -1.89
C SER A 692 -19.85 -0.37 -0.62
N ILE A 693 -20.67 -1.37 -0.26
CA ILE A 693 -21.51 -1.34 0.94
C ILE A 693 -20.69 -1.12 2.23
N VAL A 694 -19.43 -1.57 2.30
CA VAL A 694 -18.61 -1.42 3.53
C VAL A 694 -18.25 0.03 3.82
N ARG A 695 -18.13 0.90 2.80
CA ARG A 695 -17.96 2.34 3.00
C ARG A 695 -19.11 2.95 3.81
N LYS A 696 -20.35 2.50 3.57
CA LYS A 696 -21.54 3.04 4.24
C LYS A 696 -21.52 2.88 5.75
N TYR A 697 -20.68 1.98 6.29
CA TYR A 697 -20.49 1.84 7.75
C TYR A 697 -19.75 3.03 8.38
N ALA A 698 -18.99 3.78 7.60
CA ALA A 698 -18.23 4.94 8.08
C ALA A 698 -18.83 6.29 7.68
N GLU A 699 -19.60 6.36 6.61
CA GLU A 699 -20.15 7.61 6.08
C GLU A 699 -20.94 8.43 7.09
N VAL A 700 -20.78 9.72 7.02
CA VAL A 700 -21.61 10.70 7.74
C VAL A 700 -22.29 11.59 6.71
N ASN A 701 -23.62 11.48 6.62
CA ASN A 701 -24.44 12.19 5.61
C ASN A 701 -23.90 12.00 4.17
N GLY A 702 -23.57 10.75 3.80
CA GLY A 702 -23.07 10.38 2.48
C GLY A 702 -21.67 10.90 2.14
N ARG A 703 -20.87 11.28 3.17
CA ARG A 703 -19.55 11.89 2.98
C ARG A 703 -18.49 11.16 3.78
N GLU A 704 -17.25 11.29 3.34
CA GLU A 704 -16.09 10.82 4.09
C GLU A 704 -16.05 11.49 5.46
N PRO A 705 -15.84 10.73 6.56
CA PRO A 705 -15.80 11.31 7.90
C PRO A 705 -14.53 12.13 8.14
N ILE A 706 -14.69 13.26 8.84
CA ILE A 706 -13.59 13.99 9.48
C ILE A 706 -13.71 13.88 11.00
N PHE A 707 -12.65 13.39 11.65
CA PHE A 707 -12.58 13.36 13.11
C PHE A 707 -11.94 14.65 13.61
N ILE A 708 -12.59 15.29 14.57
CA ILE A 708 -12.17 16.55 15.19
C ILE A 708 -12.32 16.47 16.71
N SER A 709 -11.39 17.06 17.48
CA SER A 709 -11.49 17.07 18.94
C SER A 709 -12.68 17.89 19.45
N GLN A 710 -13.13 17.60 20.67
CA GLN A 710 -14.23 18.35 21.29
C GLN A 710 -13.91 19.84 21.40
N SER A 711 -12.68 20.20 21.76
CA SER A 711 -12.27 21.61 21.94
C SER A 711 -12.20 22.34 20.59
N ALA A 712 -11.65 21.71 19.55
CA ALA A 712 -11.58 22.27 18.20
C ALA A 712 -12.97 22.41 17.55
N ALA A 713 -13.85 21.44 17.75
CA ALA A 713 -15.24 21.45 17.29
C ALA A 713 -16.04 22.59 17.94
N LYS A 714 -15.95 22.71 19.30
CA LYS A 714 -16.61 23.76 20.06
C LYS A 714 -16.21 25.17 19.61
N LYS A 715 -14.91 25.38 19.36
CA LYS A 715 -14.39 26.68 18.86
C LYS A 715 -14.99 27.08 17.49
N ARG A 716 -15.51 26.14 16.74
CA ARG A 716 -16.02 26.31 15.37
C ARG A 716 -17.54 26.12 15.26
N GLY A 717 -18.21 25.79 16.36
CA GLY A 717 -19.64 25.50 16.37
C GLY A 717 -20.02 24.23 15.61
N ILE A 718 -19.11 23.24 15.56
CA ILE A 718 -19.30 21.98 14.83
C ILE A 718 -19.82 20.91 15.77
N ALA A 719 -20.84 20.17 15.32
CA ALA A 719 -21.38 18.99 15.99
C ALA A 719 -21.18 17.73 15.13
N THR A 720 -21.24 16.57 15.77
CA THR A 720 -21.28 15.28 15.02
C THR A 720 -22.50 15.24 14.11
N GLY A 721 -22.29 14.92 12.84
CA GLY A 721 -23.30 14.90 11.79
C GLY A 721 -23.29 16.13 10.89
N ASP A 722 -22.59 17.21 11.25
CA ASP A 722 -22.51 18.38 10.38
C ASP A 722 -21.69 18.07 9.12
N VAL A 723 -22.07 18.68 8.00
CA VAL A 723 -21.24 18.72 6.80
C VAL A 723 -20.33 19.92 6.89
N VAL A 724 -19.02 19.67 6.84
CA VAL A 724 -17.99 20.69 7.00
C VAL A 724 -17.10 20.79 5.78
N ARG A 725 -16.62 21.98 5.50
CA ARG A 725 -15.62 22.26 4.47
C ARG A 725 -14.22 22.21 5.07
N VAL A 726 -13.38 21.34 4.53
CA VAL A 726 -11.96 21.24 4.85
C VAL A 726 -11.17 21.83 3.69
N PHE A 727 -10.29 22.78 3.94
CA PHE A 727 -9.66 23.53 2.85
C PHE A 727 -8.27 24.06 3.20
N ASN A 728 -7.47 24.29 2.18
CA ASN A 728 -6.23 25.08 2.22
C ASN A 728 -6.13 25.96 0.95
N ASN A 729 -4.94 26.45 0.61
CA ASN A 729 -4.72 27.28 -0.58
C ASN A 729 -4.69 26.48 -1.91
N ARG A 730 -4.63 25.15 -1.85
CA ARG A 730 -4.58 24.26 -3.03
C ARG A 730 -5.95 23.70 -3.42
N GLY A 731 -6.81 23.41 -2.44
CA GLY A 731 -8.11 22.81 -2.71
C GLY A 731 -9.01 22.76 -1.49
N GLU A 732 -10.19 22.17 -1.67
CA GLU A 732 -11.20 21.99 -0.63
C GLU A 732 -12.02 20.72 -0.84
N ILE A 733 -12.45 20.11 0.26
CA ILE A 733 -13.31 18.93 0.28
C ILE A 733 -14.46 19.12 1.28
N LEU A 734 -15.55 18.38 1.07
CA LEU A 734 -16.70 18.33 1.98
C LEU A 734 -16.68 17.00 2.73
N CYS A 735 -16.69 17.08 4.06
CA CYS A 735 -16.65 15.92 4.95
C CYS A 735 -17.81 15.94 5.95
N GLY A 736 -18.18 14.76 6.47
CA GLY A 736 -19.11 14.65 7.57
C GLY A 736 -18.38 14.61 8.93
N ALA A 737 -18.72 15.53 9.85
CA ALA A 737 -17.99 15.68 11.09
C ALA A 737 -18.31 14.60 12.13
N ILE A 738 -17.28 14.09 12.79
CA ILE A 738 -17.35 13.24 13.99
C ILE A 738 -16.52 13.91 15.10
N VAL A 739 -17.19 14.42 16.12
CA VAL A 739 -16.51 14.94 17.30
C VAL A 739 -16.04 13.78 18.19
N SER A 740 -14.74 13.69 18.45
CA SER A 740 -14.12 12.52 19.07
C SER A 740 -12.95 12.90 19.99
N ASP A 741 -12.58 11.98 20.88
CA ASP A 741 -11.40 12.09 21.76
C ASP A 741 -10.15 11.36 21.21
N ILE A 742 -10.24 10.85 19.98
CA ILE A 742 -9.10 10.18 19.36
C ILE A 742 -8.06 11.16 18.82
N THR A 743 -8.45 12.39 18.50
CA THR A 743 -7.57 13.43 17.95
C THR A 743 -7.02 14.35 19.02
N GLN A 744 -5.83 14.89 18.80
CA GLN A 744 -5.32 16.06 19.51
C GLN A 744 -6.08 17.34 19.07
N ASP A 745 -6.01 18.42 19.86
CA ASP A 745 -6.80 19.62 19.61
C ASP A 745 -6.49 20.33 18.28
N ASP A 746 -5.25 20.22 17.83
CA ASP A 746 -4.79 20.89 16.61
C ASP A 746 -4.66 19.93 15.42
N VAL A 747 -5.18 18.69 15.56
CA VAL A 747 -5.12 17.65 14.52
C VAL A 747 -6.52 17.21 14.14
N VAL A 748 -6.78 17.12 12.86
CA VAL A 748 -7.98 16.50 12.30
C VAL A 748 -7.60 15.30 11.42
N ILE A 749 -8.51 14.34 11.30
CA ILE A 749 -8.27 13.10 10.55
C ILE A 749 -9.33 12.94 9.49
N VAL A 750 -8.91 12.74 8.26
CA VAL A 750 -9.72 12.25 7.14
C VAL A 750 -8.97 11.10 6.50
N CYS A 751 -9.59 9.93 6.39
CA CYS A 751 -8.89 8.78 5.82
C CYS A 751 -8.61 8.96 4.32
N GLU A 752 -7.43 8.52 3.87
CA GLU A 752 -7.04 8.55 2.45
C GLU A 752 -7.87 7.58 1.61
N GLY A 753 -7.89 7.78 0.28
CA GLY A 753 -8.37 6.82 -0.71
C GLY A 753 -9.86 6.96 -1.09
N ALA A 754 -10.60 7.91 -0.55
CA ALA A 754 -11.94 8.23 -1.08
C ALA A 754 -11.85 8.69 -2.54
N TRP A 755 -12.80 8.27 -3.37
CA TRP A 755 -12.79 8.63 -4.79
C TRP A 755 -12.94 10.13 -4.98
N TYR A 756 -12.14 10.66 -5.91
CA TYR A 756 -12.26 12.04 -6.35
C TYR A 756 -13.59 12.24 -7.08
N ASP A 757 -14.52 12.93 -6.42
CA ASP A 757 -15.88 13.20 -6.90
C ASP A 757 -16.13 14.71 -6.81
N PRO A 758 -15.64 15.49 -7.79
CA PRO A 758 -15.69 16.94 -7.75
C PRO A 758 -17.04 17.50 -8.20
N GLU A 759 -17.47 18.63 -7.62
CA GLU A 759 -18.53 19.47 -8.20
C GLU A 759 -18.08 20.09 -9.52
N VAL A 760 -16.79 20.46 -9.59
CA VAL A 760 -16.14 20.97 -10.81
C VAL A 760 -14.72 20.41 -10.84
N TYR A 761 -14.37 19.69 -11.90
CA TYR A 761 -13.07 19.08 -12.07
C TYR A 761 -11.92 20.11 -11.95
N GLY A 762 -10.97 19.82 -11.08
CA GLY A 762 -9.84 20.67 -10.79
C GLY A 762 -10.14 21.87 -9.87
N LYS A 763 -11.27 21.89 -9.15
CA LYS A 763 -11.64 22.96 -8.22
C LYS A 763 -12.07 22.44 -6.86
N ARG A 764 -13.25 21.86 -6.73
CA ARG A 764 -13.80 21.35 -5.47
C ARG A 764 -14.12 19.87 -5.59
N ALA A 765 -13.74 19.09 -4.59
CA ALA A 765 -14.07 17.70 -4.49
C ALA A 765 -14.95 17.39 -3.28
N CYS A 766 -15.82 16.39 -3.38
CA CYS A 766 -16.70 15.97 -2.30
C CYS A 766 -16.07 14.98 -1.35
N ALA A 767 -15.03 14.26 -1.75
CA ALA A 767 -14.56 13.11 -1.01
C ALA A 767 -13.04 12.92 -0.95
N SER A 768 -12.26 13.36 -1.93
CA SER A 768 -10.83 13.08 -1.96
C SER A 768 -10.01 13.97 -1.03
N THR A 769 -9.14 13.37 -0.24
CA THR A 769 -8.17 14.06 0.63
C THR A 769 -6.97 14.61 -0.14
N ASP A 770 -6.82 14.24 -1.40
CA ASP A 770 -5.71 14.63 -2.26
C ASP A 770 -6.03 15.90 -3.10
N ALA A 771 -7.22 16.47 -2.90
CA ALA A 771 -7.69 17.65 -3.63
C ALA A 771 -6.97 18.97 -3.27
#